data_15035879fb5fd46b5ea5e8f1a70473ff
#
_entry.id   15035879fb5fd46b5ea5e8f1a70473ff
#
_cell.length_a   1.000
_cell.length_b   1.000
_cell.length_c   1.000
_cell.angle_alpha   90.00
_cell.angle_beta   90.00
_cell.angle_gamma   90.00
#
_symmetry.space_group_name_H-M   'P 1'
#
loop_
_entity.id
_entity.type
_entity.pdbx_description
1 polymer ?
#
loop_
_entity_poly.entity_id
_entity_poly.type
_entity_poly.pdbx_seq_one_letter_code
_entity_poly.pdbx_strand_id
1 'polypeptide(L)'
;MDSVQHVREIVVVSRPAMREVVPSQKLNGEMLEKLNTHSVADALRYFSGIQLKDYGGVGGIKTVNIRSMGTHHLGISYDGIQLGNAQNGQIDLGQFSLDNVEEITLYNGQKSAIFQPASDFGHAGAIYIRTKAPDFMNDEQTHLKMKAQYGSSDMLRLSTLWEQKLSETVSSSVSAGFLTASGKYQFRYERRYPNGETAWDTTAVRQNGDIHAERIEANLFGRLYQGGWQVKGYLYNSARGIPGAIVNNVWRRGERQQDLNTFVQAAFDKNIGEGFSTRWLAKYAYYNTHYVNKDSTQLPVDNRYKQQEVYLSTANVLELLPNWSASLSYDFKWNKLNADTYNFAFPTRISNLVSLATAVDYKHLKAQGSILATFINDKTHRRGEFAGMDSNHSLSKFTPALFVNIYPFRGTFFSLRAYVKKSFRMPTFNDLYYTDMGNANLVPESALQYDAGFALNKHFEEGIIRHAEMHFDAYYNTVHDKIVAYPKGQQFRWTMLNLGKVHIKGIDVEAEADCSVGRGVTATLRAQYTYQDARDVTNPSDSYYKHQIPYIPWHSGSAILGLSYKNWDLNYSFIYAGERYDEQENILYNHMEPWYTSDLSLRNRFRVLRRAKRQSRAYSLEFIVQAEVNNVLDQDYEVIVNYPMPGRNYALTLSVEI
;
A
#
# COMPACT_ATOMS: atom_id res chain seq x y z
N MET A 1 37.19 -0.61 10.21
CA MET A 1 36.93 0.65 9.51
C MET A 1 35.44 0.76 9.46
N ASP A 2 34.92 1.61 10.35
CA ASP A 2 33.50 1.77 10.56
C ASP A 2 32.86 2.44 9.36
N SER A 3 32.00 1.71 8.66
CA SER A 3 31.09 2.32 7.71
C SER A 3 29.94 2.95 8.49
N VAL A 4 30.15 4.16 8.97
CA VAL A 4 29.04 5.01 9.41
C VAL A 4 28.22 5.32 8.17
N GLN A 5 27.08 4.66 8.02
CA GLN A 5 26.07 5.07 7.04
C GLN A 5 25.55 6.43 7.48
N HIS A 6 26.08 7.49 6.87
CA HIS A 6 25.47 8.80 6.93
C HIS A 6 24.21 8.76 6.06
N VAL A 7 23.10 8.35 6.67
CA VAL A 7 21.78 8.75 6.17
C VAL A 7 21.73 10.27 6.36
N ARG A 8 22.05 11.01 5.32
CA ARG A 8 21.76 12.45 5.28
C ARG A 8 20.26 12.60 5.09
N GLU A 9 19.52 12.38 6.16
CA GLU A 9 18.26 13.08 6.29
C GLU A 9 18.50 14.55 5.93
N ILE A 10 17.59 15.14 5.16
CA ILE A 10 17.40 16.59 5.25
C ILE A 10 17.31 16.84 6.75
N VAL A 11 18.32 17.48 7.34
CA VAL A 11 18.36 17.73 8.78
C VAL A 11 17.26 18.75 9.07
N VAL A 12 16.05 18.27 9.07
CA VAL A 12 15.00 18.89 9.85
C VAL A 12 15.41 18.61 11.28
N VAL A 13 15.86 19.62 11.98
CA VAL A 13 16.08 19.56 13.42
C VAL A 13 14.86 18.84 13.99
N SER A 14 15.07 17.65 14.57
CA SER A 14 14.00 16.76 15.03
C SER A 14 13.18 17.43 16.12
N ARG A 15 12.21 18.24 15.70
CA ARG A 15 11.27 18.93 16.60
C ARG A 15 10.24 17.94 17.15
N PRO A 16 9.74 18.11 18.37
CA PRO A 16 8.75 17.20 18.99
C PRO A 16 7.54 16.90 18.08
N ALA A 17 7.07 17.91 17.34
CA ALA A 17 5.94 17.80 16.41
C ALA A 17 6.17 16.85 15.23
N MET A 18 7.41 16.55 14.90
CA MET A 18 7.81 15.69 13.79
C MET A 18 8.12 14.26 14.25
N ARG A 19 8.20 14.04 15.57
CA ARG A 19 8.47 12.71 16.13
C ARG A 19 7.21 11.89 16.22
N GLU A 20 7.33 10.62 15.87
CA GLU A 20 6.25 9.66 16.03
C GLU A 20 6.13 9.25 17.50
N VAL A 21 4.90 9.15 17.98
CA VAL A 21 4.57 8.65 19.31
C VAL A 21 4.54 7.14 19.31
N VAL A 22 3.92 6.54 18.28
CA VAL A 22 3.84 5.10 18.08
C VAL A 22 4.71 4.72 16.89
N PRO A 23 5.61 3.74 17.03
CA PRO A 23 6.46 3.28 15.94
C PRO A 23 5.64 2.67 14.81
N SER A 24 6.19 2.74 13.60
CA SER A 24 5.63 2.19 12.37
C SER A 24 6.42 0.96 11.93
N GLN A 25 5.81 0.11 11.14
CA GLN A 25 6.52 -0.95 10.41
C GLN A 25 7.15 -0.35 9.15
N LYS A 26 8.38 -0.74 8.83
CA LYS A 26 9.13 -0.17 7.71
C LYS A 26 9.83 -1.23 6.88
N LEU A 27 9.85 -1.02 5.56
CA LEU A 27 10.74 -1.70 4.62
C LEU A 27 11.56 -0.62 3.90
N ASN A 28 12.86 -0.62 4.11
CA ASN A 28 13.76 0.33 3.47
C ASN A 28 14.22 -0.16 2.09
N GLY A 29 14.82 0.74 1.31
CA GLY A 29 15.24 0.46 -0.06
C GLY A 29 16.23 -0.70 -0.17
N GLU A 30 17.17 -0.86 0.76
CA GLU A 30 18.11 -1.98 0.77
C GLU A 30 17.41 -3.32 0.93
N MET A 31 16.44 -3.42 1.85
CA MET A 31 15.64 -4.64 2.03
C MET A 31 14.74 -4.90 0.82
N LEU A 32 14.10 -3.85 0.29
CA LEU A 32 13.26 -3.95 -0.92
C LEU A 32 14.04 -4.46 -2.13
N GLU A 33 15.31 -4.07 -2.28
CA GLU A 33 16.17 -4.53 -3.37
C GLU A 33 16.59 -6.01 -3.23
N LYS A 34 16.62 -6.55 -2.01
CA LYS A 34 16.97 -7.95 -1.72
C LYS A 34 15.79 -8.91 -1.87
N LEU A 35 14.56 -8.44 -1.67
CA LEU A 35 13.35 -9.25 -1.77
C LEU A 35 12.98 -9.54 -3.23
N ASN A 36 12.32 -10.69 -3.46
CA ASN A 36 11.74 -11.06 -4.76
C ASN A 36 10.40 -10.32 -4.97
N THR A 37 10.41 -9.03 -4.81
CA THR A 37 9.22 -8.18 -4.91
C THR A 37 9.35 -7.23 -6.08
N HIS A 38 8.27 -7.06 -6.82
CA HIS A 38 8.30 -6.32 -8.08
C HIS A 38 7.39 -5.08 -8.08
N SER A 39 6.51 -4.99 -7.08
CA SER A 39 5.60 -3.88 -6.86
C SER A 39 5.45 -3.58 -5.37
N VAL A 40 4.93 -2.40 -5.06
CA VAL A 40 4.58 -2.02 -3.69
C VAL A 40 3.62 -3.03 -3.07
N ALA A 41 2.65 -3.54 -3.85
CA ALA A 41 1.72 -4.57 -3.38
C ALA A 41 2.44 -5.85 -2.91
N ASP A 42 3.46 -6.30 -3.64
CA ASP A 42 4.22 -7.51 -3.28
C ASP A 42 5.01 -7.30 -1.99
N ALA A 43 5.61 -6.12 -1.81
CA ALA A 43 6.36 -5.76 -0.60
C ALA A 43 5.46 -5.70 0.65
N LEU A 44 4.21 -5.28 0.50
CA LEU A 44 3.26 -5.17 1.61
C LEU A 44 2.86 -6.52 2.22
N ARG A 45 3.10 -7.64 1.54
CA ARG A 45 2.89 -9.00 2.10
C ARG A 45 3.78 -9.29 3.32
N TYR A 46 4.84 -8.52 3.49
CA TYR A 46 5.80 -8.66 4.59
C TYR A 46 5.54 -7.71 5.77
N PHE A 47 4.35 -7.13 5.86
CA PHE A 47 3.90 -6.34 7.01
C PHE A 47 2.84 -7.09 7.80
N SER A 48 2.90 -7.04 9.12
CA SER A 48 1.88 -7.64 9.97
C SER A 48 0.55 -6.92 9.84
N GLY A 49 -0.56 -7.65 9.98
CA GLY A 49 -1.91 -7.10 9.86
C GLY A 49 -2.36 -6.81 8.42
N ILE A 50 -1.51 -7.02 7.42
CA ILE A 50 -1.83 -6.80 6.01
C ILE A 50 -2.29 -8.11 5.35
N GLN A 51 -3.33 -8.00 4.53
CA GLN A 51 -3.79 -9.05 3.63
C GLN A 51 -3.85 -8.50 2.22
N LEU A 52 -3.08 -9.12 1.32
CA LEU A 52 -3.12 -8.80 -0.10
C LEU A 52 -4.27 -9.58 -0.76
N LYS A 53 -5.11 -8.89 -1.52
CA LYS A 53 -6.03 -9.48 -2.49
C LYS A 53 -5.39 -9.38 -3.87
N ASP A 54 -5.10 -10.53 -4.47
CA ASP A 54 -4.49 -10.65 -5.80
C ASP A 54 -5.42 -11.47 -6.69
N TYR A 55 -5.81 -10.90 -7.82
CA TYR A 55 -6.75 -11.52 -8.76
C TYR A 55 -6.05 -12.26 -9.91
N GLY A 56 -4.78 -12.57 -9.72
CA GLY A 56 -4.02 -13.51 -10.55
C GLY A 56 -2.90 -12.94 -11.38
N GLY A 57 -1.69 -13.37 -11.07
CA GLY A 57 -0.49 -13.22 -11.88
C GLY A 57 0.05 -11.79 -12.00
N VAL A 58 0.87 -11.58 -13.04
CA VAL A 58 1.62 -10.31 -13.24
C VAL A 58 0.70 -9.13 -13.55
N GLY A 59 -0.39 -9.36 -14.31
CA GLY A 59 -1.36 -8.32 -14.71
C GLY A 59 -2.55 -8.16 -13.75
N GLY A 60 -2.64 -8.96 -12.68
CA GLY A 60 -3.75 -8.93 -11.73
C GLY A 60 -3.84 -7.62 -10.95
N ILE A 61 -5.07 -7.21 -10.64
CA ILE A 61 -5.31 -6.10 -9.72
C ILE A 61 -4.88 -6.52 -8.31
N LYS A 62 -4.15 -5.64 -7.61
CA LYS A 62 -3.63 -5.92 -6.28
C LYS A 62 -4.07 -4.84 -5.30
N THR A 63 -4.90 -5.22 -4.34
CA THR A 63 -5.37 -4.33 -3.27
C THR A 63 -5.04 -4.91 -1.90
N VAL A 64 -4.95 -4.07 -0.88
CA VAL A 64 -4.60 -4.49 0.47
C VAL A 64 -5.70 -4.15 1.47
N ASN A 65 -5.85 -5.02 2.44
CA ASN A 65 -6.71 -4.85 3.59
C ASN A 65 -5.86 -4.82 4.86
N ILE A 66 -6.18 -3.94 5.79
CA ILE A 66 -5.49 -3.84 7.07
C ILE A 66 -6.42 -4.29 8.21
N ARG A 67 -5.92 -5.23 9.06
CA ARG A 67 -6.61 -5.68 10.27
C ARG A 67 -8.11 -5.95 10.04
N SER A 68 -8.45 -6.59 8.92
CA SER A 68 -9.83 -6.99 8.53
C SER A 68 -10.86 -5.85 8.38
N MET A 69 -10.44 -4.59 8.43
CA MET A 69 -11.37 -3.44 8.31
C MET A 69 -11.83 -3.20 6.87
N GLY A 70 -11.10 -3.71 5.88
CA GLY A 70 -11.40 -3.54 4.46
C GLY A 70 -10.45 -2.58 3.76
N THR A 71 -10.37 -2.68 2.43
CA THR A 71 -9.44 -1.91 1.58
C THR A 71 -9.73 -0.41 1.57
N HIS A 72 -10.97 -0.03 1.85
CA HIS A 72 -11.45 1.36 1.81
C HIS A 72 -11.15 2.19 3.07
N HIS A 73 -10.73 1.53 4.16
CA HIS A 73 -10.34 2.20 5.40
C HIS A 73 -8.84 2.57 5.44
N LEU A 74 -8.10 2.22 4.38
CA LEU A 74 -6.68 2.41 4.27
C LEU A 74 -6.35 3.70 3.50
N GLY A 75 -5.55 4.57 4.10
CA GLY A 75 -4.93 5.71 3.41
C GLY A 75 -3.63 5.28 2.74
N ILE A 76 -3.43 5.68 1.48
CA ILE A 76 -2.18 5.44 0.76
C ILE A 76 -1.61 6.77 0.35
N SER A 77 -0.41 7.07 0.80
CA SER A 77 0.29 8.33 0.54
C SER A 77 1.53 8.07 -0.31
N TYR A 78 1.72 8.87 -1.35
CA TYR A 78 2.87 8.85 -2.23
C TYR A 78 3.62 10.19 -2.12
N ASP A 79 4.83 10.16 -1.56
CA ASP A 79 5.61 11.35 -1.18
C ASP A 79 4.81 12.38 -0.36
N GLY A 80 4.06 11.89 0.64
CA GLY A 80 3.31 12.72 1.58
C GLY A 80 1.96 13.23 1.07
N ILE A 81 1.53 12.87 -0.15
CA ILE A 81 0.25 13.27 -0.71
C ILE A 81 -0.63 12.03 -0.94
N GLN A 82 -1.84 12.05 -0.40
CA GLN A 82 -2.77 10.94 -0.51
C GLN A 82 -3.14 10.65 -1.97
N LEU A 83 -3.04 9.35 -2.36
CA LEU A 83 -3.61 8.84 -3.59
C LEU A 83 -5.11 8.67 -3.41
N GLY A 84 -5.89 9.23 -4.32
CA GLY A 84 -7.34 9.20 -4.29
C GLY A 84 -7.94 8.36 -5.40
N ASN A 85 -9.02 7.65 -5.11
CA ASN A 85 -9.92 7.07 -6.10
C ASN A 85 -11.36 7.21 -5.60
N ALA A 86 -12.01 8.32 -5.98
CA ALA A 86 -13.38 8.58 -5.55
C ALA A 86 -14.40 7.67 -6.25
N GLN A 87 -14.04 7.05 -7.38
CA GLN A 87 -14.91 6.15 -8.13
C GLN A 87 -15.19 4.86 -7.34
N ASN A 88 -14.15 4.11 -6.99
CA ASN A 88 -14.28 2.80 -6.34
C ASN A 88 -13.54 2.69 -5.01
N GLY A 89 -12.82 3.74 -4.57
CA GLY A 89 -12.14 3.81 -3.28
C GLY A 89 -10.92 2.91 -3.11
N GLN A 90 -10.50 2.22 -4.17
CA GLN A 90 -9.38 1.28 -4.13
C GLN A 90 -8.24 1.76 -5.02
N ILE A 91 -7.02 1.54 -4.57
CA ILE A 91 -5.80 1.82 -5.33
C ILE A 91 -5.16 0.49 -5.71
N ASP A 92 -4.94 0.27 -7.00
CA ASP A 92 -4.14 -0.85 -7.48
C ASP A 92 -2.67 -0.58 -7.16
N LEU A 93 -2.14 -1.24 -6.14
CA LEU A 93 -0.75 -1.08 -5.71
C LEU A 93 0.24 -1.83 -6.60
N GLY A 94 -0.24 -2.67 -7.50
CA GLY A 94 0.58 -3.33 -8.53
C GLY A 94 1.18 -2.37 -9.56
N GLN A 95 0.58 -1.18 -9.75
CA GLN A 95 1.08 -0.16 -10.67
C GLN A 95 2.35 0.57 -10.18
N PHE A 96 2.64 0.55 -8.87
CA PHE A 96 3.80 1.22 -8.29
C PHE A 96 4.98 0.26 -8.21
N SER A 97 6.05 0.55 -8.95
CA SER A 97 7.30 -0.21 -8.91
C SER A 97 8.16 0.19 -7.73
N LEU A 98 9.00 -0.72 -7.29
CA LEU A 98 9.98 -0.50 -6.23
C LEU A 98 11.29 0.15 -6.71
N ASP A 99 11.52 0.29 -8.03
CA ASP A 99 12.79 0.74 -8.58
C ASP A 99 13.22 2.14 -8.10
N ASN A 100 12.24 3.01 -7.82
CA ASN A 100 12.44 4.38 -7.31
C ASN A 100 11.92 4.57 -5.88
N VAL A 101 11.66 3.49 -5.14
CA VAL A 101 11.15 3.58 -3.77
C VAL A 101 12.29 3.54 -2.77
N GLU A 102 12.33 4.51 -1.87
CA GLU A 102 13.26 4.61 -0.74
C GLU A 102 12.76 3.80 0.46
N GLU A 103 11.47 3.96 0.78
CA GLU A 103 10.88 3.38 1.97
C GLU A 103 9.38 3.16 1.77
N ILE A 104 8.87 2.05 2.30
CA ILE A 104 7.44 1.82 2.52
C ILE A 104 7.23 1.74 4.02
N THR A 105 6.31 2.56 4.54
CA THR A 105 5.99 2.61 5.96
C THR A 105 4.50 2.32 6.16
N LEU A 106 4.19 1.43 7.10
CA LEU A 106 2.83 1.11 7.52
C LEU A 106 2.56 1.61 8.93
N TYR A 107 1.46 2.31 9.10
CA TYR A 107 0.93 2.73 10.39
C TYR A 107 -0.39 1.99 10.69
N ASN A 108 -0.44 1.31 11.81
CA ASN A 108 -1.68 0.79 12.36
C ASN A 108 -2.43 1.94 13.04
N GLY A 109 -3.53 2.42 12.42
CA GLY A 109 -4.21 3.65 12.80
C GLY A 109 -3.81 4.82 11.90
N GLN A 110 -3.08 5.79 12.40
CA GLN A 110 -2.57 6.94 11.65
C GLN A 110 -1.10 7.20 12.00
N LYS A 111 -0.42 7.96 11.19
CA LYS A 111 0.87 8.54 11.57
C LYS A 111 0.67 9.41 12.81
N SER A 112 1.48 9.17 13.85
CA SER A 112 1.32 9.84 15.15
C SER A 112 2.11 11.14 15.29
N ALA A 113 2.87 11.55 14.26
CA ALA A 113 3.42 12.90 14.19
C ALA A 113 2.31 13.92 13.83
N ILE A 114 2.35 15.12 14.40
CA ILE A 114 1.29 16.12 14.18
C ILE A 114 1.53 17.04 12.98
N PHE A 115 2.74 17.06 12.42
CA PHE A 115 3.07 17.84 11.22
C PHE A 115 2.72 17.05 9.96
N GLN A 116 1.44 16.99 9.66
CA GLN A 116 0.88 16.23 8.53
C GLN A 116 -0.42 16.85 8.01
N PRO A 117 -0.86 16.52 6.78
CA PRO A 117 -2.14 16.93 6.22
C PRO A 117 -3.34 16.53 7.09
N ALA A 118 -4.43 17.27 6.99
CA ALA A 118 -5.66 16.99 7.73
C ALA A 118 -6.22 15.59 7.40
N SER A 119 -6.14 15.17 6.12
CA SER A 119 -6.63 13.84 5.68
C SER A 119 -5.93 12.68 6.35
N ASP A 120 -4.66 12.82 6.76
CA ASP A 120 -3.88 11.74 7.36
C ASP A 120 -4.38 11.37 8.78
N PHE A 121 -5.14 12.24 9.42
CA PHE A 121 -5.80 11.97 10.70
C PHE A 121 -7.08 11.11 10.58
N GLY A 122 -7.59 10.88 9.35
CA GLY A 122 -8.90 10.25 9.11
C GLY A 122 -8.89 8.73 8.92
N HIS A 123 -7.77 8.12 8.58
CA HIS A 123 -7.68 6.73 8.16
C HIS A 123 -7.59 5.74 9.33
N ALA A 124 -8.11 4.52 9.13
CA ALA A 124 -7.98 3.43 10.09
C ALA A 124 -6.61 2.73 10.04
N GLY A 125 -5.89 2.88 8.95
CA GLY A 125 -4.51 2.52 8.73
C GLY A 125 -3.93 3.33 7.59
N ALA A 126 -2.62 3.49 7.52
CA ALA A 126 -1.99 4.30 6.50
C ALA A 126 -0.68 3.69 5.98
N ILE A 127 -0.51 3.71 4.67
CA ILE A 127 0.73 3.32 3.98
C ILE A 127 1.34 4.56 3.37
N TYR A 128 2.61 4.80 3.67
CA TYR A 128 3.40 5.87 3.07
C TYR A 128 4.47 5.26 2.18
N ILE A 129 4.46 5.66 0.92
CA ILE A 129 5.45 5.29 -0.08
C ILE A 129 6.30 6.53 -0.32
N ARG A 130 7.58 6.45 0.00
CA ARG A 130 8.53 7.52 -0.22
C ARG A 130 9.49 7.14 -1.34
N THR A 131 9.65 8.02 -2.32
CA THR A 131 10.60 7.80 -3.42
C THR A 131 11.99 8.32 -3.06
N LYS A 132 13.00 7.79 -3.76
CA LYS A 132 14.41 8.19 -3.61
C LYS A 132 14.57 9.68 -3.96
N ALA A 133 15.25 10.41 -3.11
CA ALA A 133 15.74 11.74 -3.42
C ALA A 133 17.23 11.64 -3.81
N PRO A 134 17.67 12.29 -4.91
CA PRO A 134 19.04 12.24 -5.32
C PRO A 134 19.99 12.75 -4.24
N ASP A 135 21.03 11.97 -3.94
CA ASP A 135 22.14 12.36 -3.07
C ASP A 135 23.46 12.18 -3.82
N PHE A 136 24.21 13.27 -3.98
CA PHE A 136 25.45 13.30 -4.73
C PHE A 136 26.62 13.48 -3.76
N MET A 137 27.50 12.46 -3.70
CA MET A 137 28.74 12.50 -2.93
C MET A 137 29.87 13.02 -3.80
N ASN A 138 30.84 13.74 -3.22
CA ASN A 138 32.10 14.16 -3.85
C ASN A 138 31.88 14.73 -5.23
N ASP A 139 31.75 15.71 -5.72
CA ASP A 139 31.68 16.25 -7.12
C ASP A 139 30.88 15.42 -8.14
N GLU A 140 30.14 14.38 -7.71
CA GLU A 140 29.23 13.63 -8.58
C GLU A 140 28.10 14.56 -9.03
N GLN A 141 27.71 14.44 -10.30
CA GLN A 141 26.66 15.29 -10.87
C GLN A 141 25.51 14.46 -11.46
N THR A 142 25.78 13.19 -11.73
CA THR A 142 24.83 12.32 -12.42
C THR A 142 24.94 10.91 -11.88
N HIS A 143 23.81 10.31 -11.58
CA HIS A 143 23.67 8.87 -11.35
C HIS A 143 22.73 8.30 -12.39
N LEU A 144 23.06 7.12 -12.89
CA LEU A 144 22.24 6.38 -13.83
C LEU A 144 22.18 4.92 -13.40
N LYS A 145 20.96 4.42 -13.16
CA LYS A 145 20.70 3.01 -12.91
C LYS A 145 19.78 2.48 -13.99
N MET A 146 20.19 1.40 -14.66
CA MET A 146 19.39 0.67 -15.64
C MET A 146 19.21 -0.76 -15.17
N LYS A 147 18.00 -1.30 -15.34
CA LYS A 147 17.65 -2.65 -14.93
C LYS A 147 16.85 -3.33 -16.03
N ALA A 148 17.21 -4.56 -16.34
CA ALA A 148 16.49 -5.44 -17.24
C ALA A 148 16.22 -6.75 -16.50
N GLN A 149 14.95 -7.19 -16.50
CA GLN A 149 14.50 -8.45 -15.91
C GLN A 149 13.71 -9.25 -16.93
N TYR A 150 14.05 -10.53 -17.05
CA TYR A 150 13.27 -11.50 -17.83
C TYR A 150 12.87 -12.66 -16.96
N GLY A 151 11.66 -13.18 -17.14
CA GLY A 151 11.15 -14.24 -16.29
C GLY A 151 10.01 -15.06 -16.90
N SER A 152 9.46 -15.95 -16.10
CA SER A 152 8.33 -16.81 -16.46
C SER A 152 7.14 -15.98 -16.95
N SER A 153 6.22 -16.60 -17.69
CA SER A 153 5.09 -15.94 -18.36
C SER A 153 5.50 -14.90 -19.41
N ASP A 154 6.67 -15.10 -20.06
CA ASP A 154 7.27 -14.18 -21.03
C ASP A 154 7.40 -12.75 -20.48
N MET A 155 7.64 -12.63 -19.18
CA MET A 155 7.76 -11.34 -18.53
C MET A 155 9.06 -10.66 -18.92
N LEU A 156 8.98 -9.47 -19.47
CA LEU A 156 10.08 -8.54 -19.67
C LEU A 156 9.78 -7.24 -18.92
N ARG A 157 10.69 -6.85 -18.04
CA ARG A 157 10.66 -5.57 -17.33
C ARG A 157 11.93 -4.81 -17.59
N LEU A 158 11.81 -3.57 -18.00
CA LEU A 158 12.91 -2.64 -18.18
C LEU A 158 12.68 -1.43 -17.31
N SER A 159 13.69 -0.94 -16.62
CA SER A 159 13.58 0.32 -15.89
C SER A 159 14.89 1.11 -15.94
N THR A 160 14.76 2.42 -15.83
CA THR A 160 15.85 3.38 -15.77
C THR A 160 15.54 4.41 -14.70
N LEU A 161 16.51 4.73 -13.87
CA LEU A 161 16.52 5.87 -12.97
C LEU A 161 17.71 6.75 -13.34
N TRP A 162 17.44 7.97 -13.74
CA TRP A 162 18.43 9.00 -14.03
C TRP A 162 18.28 10.13 -13.03
N GLU A 163 19.37 10.47 -12.36
CA GLU A 163 19.46 11.54 -11.37
C GLU A 163 20.50 12.56 -11.81
N GLN A 164 20.19 13.84 -11.66
CA GLN A 164 21.05 14.93 -12.11
C GLN A 164 21.08 16.05 -11.07
N LYS A 165 22.28 16.46 -10.66
CA LYS A 165 22.51 17.68 -9.92
C LYS A 165 22.44 18.86 -10.89
N LEU A 166 21.44 19.73 -10.73
CA LEU A 166 21.25 20.91 -11.58
C LEU A 166 21.97 22.13 -11.01
N SER A 167 22.04 22.23 -9.69
CA SER A 167 22.80 23.25 -8.95
C SER A 167 23.13 22.74 -7.55
N GLU A 168 23.79 23.55 -6.73
CA GLU A 168 24.05 23.20 -5.32
C GLU A 168 22.78 23.00 -4.49
N THR A 169 21.67 23.56 -4.93
CA THR A 169 20.39 23.51 -4.19
C THR A 169 19.27 22.81 -4.94
N VAL A 170 19.47 22.47 -6.21
CA VAL A 170 18.42 21.85 -7.04
C VAL A 170 18.92 20.57 -7.68
N SER A 171 18.15 19.51 -7.57
CA SER A 171 18.37 18.24 -8.22
C SER A 171 17.13 17.74 -8.93
N SER A 172 17.29 16.83 -9.87
CA SER A 172 16.19 16.19 -10.60
C SER A 172 16.40 14.69 -10.63
N SER A 173 15.29 13.96 -10.74
CA SER A 173 15.29 12.53 -11.06
C SER A 173 14.21 12.20 -12.08
N VAL A 174 14.52 11.28 -12.99
CA VAL A 174 13.57 10.72 -13.95
C VAL A 174 13.65 9.21 -13.86
N SER A 175 12.53 8.58 -13.54
CA SER A 175 12.38 7.12 -13.55
C SER A 175 11.42 6.73 -14.67
N ALA A 176 11.85 5.81 -15.55
CA ALA A 176 11.02 5.25 -16.60
C ALA A 176 10.98 3.73 -16.44
N GLY A 177 9.81 3.14 -16.63
CA GLY A 177 9.60 1.70 -16.52
C GLY A 177 8.71 1.17 -17.64
N PHE A 178 9.03 -0.02 -18.11
CA PHE A 178 8.28 -0.78 -19.10
C PHE A 178 8.07 -2.20 -18.60
N LEU A 179 6.86 -2.72 -18.72
CA LEU A 179 6.50 -4.09 -18.36
C LEU A 179 5.66 -4.70 -19.47
N THR A 180 6.04 -5.89 -19.91
CA THR A 180 5.17 -6.74 -20.74
C THR A 180 5.23 -8.17 -20.23
N ALA A 181 4.11 -8.89 -20.25
CA ALA A 181 4.02 -10.29 -19.93
C ALA A 181 2.84 -10.93 -20.64
N SER A 182 2.96 -12.21 -21.00
CA SER A 182 1.84 -13.00 -21.53
C SER A 182 0.83 -13.39 -20.45
N GLY A 183 1.27 -13.39 -19.18
CA GLY A 183 0.47 -13.79 -18.03
C GLY A 183 0.01 -15.27 -18.07
N LYS A 184 0.61 -16.08 -18.96
CA LYS A 184 0.28 -17.50 -19.09
C LYS A 184 1.10 -18.32 -18.10
N TYR A 185 0.44 -19.16 -17.30
CA TYR A 185 1.08 -20.13 -16.41
C TYR A 185 0.21 -21.35 -16.23
N GLN A 186 0.84 -22.45 -15.93
CA GLN A 186 0.14 -23.71 -15.60
C GLN A 186 -0.34 -23.66 -14.15
N PHE A 187 -1.48 -24.26 -13.90
CA PHE A 187 -2.02 -24.48 -12.56
C PHE A 187 -2.89 -25.73 -12.55
N ARG A 188 -3.04 -26.37 -11.40
CA ARG A 188 -3.97 -27.46 -11.17
C ARG A 188 -5.34 -26.87 -10.84
N TYR A 189 -6.36 -27.31 -11.55
CA TYR A 189 -7.75 -26.97 -11.29
C TYR A 189 -8.43 -28.19 -10.67
N GLU A 190 -8.57 -28.17 -9.35
CA GLU A 190 -9.30 -29.18 -8.60
C GLU A 190 -10.55 -28.54 -8.00
N ARG A 191 -11.69 -29.19 -8.18
CA ARG A 191 -12.96 -28.81 -7.53
C ARG A 191 -13.65 -30.07 -7.04
N ARG A 192 -14.32 -29.94 -5.91
CA ARG A 192 -15.05 -31.03 -5.28
C ARG A 192 -16.53 -30.69 -5.18
N TYR A 193 -17.37 -31.70 -5.26
CA TYR A 193 -18.77 -31.59 -4.93
C TYR A 193 -18.96 -31.36 -3.42
N PRO A 194 -20.16 -30.88 -2.96
CA PRO A 194 -20.44 -30.74 -1.54
C PRO A 194 -20.32 -32.03 -0.71
N ASN A 195 -20.42 -33.18 -1.37
CA ASN A 195 -20.24 -34.53 -0.77
C ASN A 195 -18.77 -34.95 -0.63
N GLY A 196 -17.81 -34.10 -1.06
CA GLY A 196 -16.37 -34.35 -1.00
C GLY A 196 -15.78 -35.11 -2.21
N GLU A 197 -16.61 -35.60 -3.14
CA GLU A 197 -16.12 -36.22 -4.37
C GLU A 197 -15.50 -35.21 -5.33
N THR A 198 -14.46 -35.62 -6.06
CA THR A 198 -13.80 -34.78 -7.06
C THR A 198 -14.71 -34.50 -8.24
N ALA A 199 -15.07 -33.23 -8.47
CA ALA A 199 -15.83 -32.81 -9.63
C ALA A 199 -14.93 -32.63 -10.86
N TRP A 200 -13.80 -31.94 -10.69
CA TRP A 200 -12.77 -31.73 -11.69
C TRP A 200 -11.38 -31.79 -11.05
N ASP A 201 -10.46 -32.45 -11.71
CA ASP A 201 -9.03 -32.45 -11.40
C ASP A 201 -8.26 -32.46 -12.72
N THR A 202 -7.71 -31.31 -13.10
CA THR A 202 -7.02 -31.17 -14.38
C THR A 202 -5.94 -30.09 -14.28
N THR A 203 -4.92 -30.20 -15.10
CA THR A 203 -3.93 -29.14 -15.28
C THR A 203 -4.31 -28.29 -16.48
N ALA A 204 -4.30 -27.00 -16.30
CA ALA A 204 -4.68 -26.05 -17.33
C ALA A 204 -3.73 -24.85 -17.38
N VAL A 205 -3.83 -24.07 -18.45
CA VAL A 205 -3.02 -22.84 -18.63
C VAL A 205 -3.92 -21.65 -18.45
N ARG A 206 -3.57 -20.78 -17.50
CA ARG A 206 -4.25 -19.50 -17.29
C ARG A 206 -4.15 -18.64 -18.53
N GLN A 207 -5.27 -18.06 -18.94
CA GLN A 207 -5.39 -17.20 -20.13
C GLN A 207 -5.90 -15.82 -19.73
N ASN A 208 -5.72 -14.84 -20.64
CA ASN A 208 -6.20 -13.46 -20.47
C ASN A 208 -5.61 -12.76 -19.22
N GLY A 209 -4.35 -13.08 -18.89
CA GLY A 209 -3.59 -12.43 -17.81
C GLY A 209 -2.47 -11.54 -18.33
N ASP A 210 -2.46 -11.25 -19.63
CA ASP A 210 -1.46 -10.44 -20.29
C ASP A 210 -1.50 -8.98 -19.82
N ILE A 211 -0.34 -8.35 -19.80
CA ILE A 211 -0.17 -6.95 -19.49
C ILE A 211 0.88 -6.30 -20.37
N HIS A 212 0.61 -5.05 -20.73
CA HIS A 212 1.57 -4.10 -21.26
C HIS A 212 1.42 -2.81 -20.50
N ALA A 213 2.50 -2.32 -19.88
CA ALA A 213 2.45 -1.14 -19.04
C ALA A 213 3.70 -0.29 -19.18
N GLU A 214 3.51 1.01 -19.14
CA GLU A 214 4.53 2.05 -19.19
C GLU A 214 4.36 2.98 -18.00
N ARG A 215 5.46 3.40 -17.39
CA ARG A 215 5.47 4.35 -16.28
C ARG A 215 6.59 5.34 -16.46
N ILE A 216 6.29 6.61 -16.19
CA ILE A 216 7.27 7.70 -16.13
C ILE A 216 7.01 8.52 -14.88
N GLU A 217 8.07 8.77 -14.13
CA GLU A 217 8.07 9.68 -13.00
C GLU A 217 9.20 10.69 -13.18
N ALA A 218 8.88 11.96 -13.05
CA ALA A 218 9.86 13.04 -13.10
C ALA A 218 9.75 13.88 -11.82
N ASN A 219 10.88 14.13 -11.16
CA ASN A 219 10.94 14.89 -9.93
C ASN A 219 11.94 16.03 -10.06
N LEU A 220 11.59 17.16 -9.44
CA LEU A 220 12.50 18.25 -9.13
C LEU A 220 12.51 18.44 -7.62
N PHE A 221 13.69 18.53 -7.04
CA PHE A 221 13.90 18.77 -5.61
C PHE A 221 14.69 20.06 -5.42
N GLY A 222 14.25 20.88 -4.50
CA GLY A 222 14.95 22.11 -4.14
C GLY A 222 15.18 22.21 -2.65
N ARG A 223 16.40 22.57 -2.26
CA ARG A 223 16.77 22.86 -0.87
C ARG A 223 16.68 24.36 -0.62
N LEU A 224 16.11 24.74 0.51
CA LEU A 224 16.00 26.10 0.99
C LEU A 224 16.66 26.20 2.37
N TYR A 225 16.98 27.39 2.80
CA TYR A 225 17.37 27.62 4.19
C TYR A 225 16.21 27.20 5.12
N GLN A 226 16.42 26.17 5.94
CA GLN A 226 15.43 25.57 6.84
C GLN A 226 14.15 25.09 6.15
N GLY A 227 14.28 24.47 4.97
CA GLY A 227 13.14 23.92 4.26
C GLY A 227 13.51 23.31 2.92
N GLY A 228 12.48 22.93 2.17
CA GLY A 228 12.67 22.37 0.84
C GLY A 228 11.36 22.35 0.06
N TRP A 229 11.47 22.01 -1.20
CA TRP A 229 10.32 21.80 -2.07
C TRP A 229 10.56 20.66 -3.03
N GLN A 230 9.49 20.02 -3.44
CA GLN A 230 9.49 18.98 -4.44
C GLN A 230 8.33 19.20 -5.41
N VAL A 231 8.58 18.97 -6.69
CA VAL A 231 7.54 18.88 -7.73
C VAL A 231 7.70 17.52 -8.41
N LYS A 232 6.61 16.78 -8.54
CA LYS A 232 6.57 15.47 -9.16
C LYS A 232 5.52 15.41 -10.25
N GLY A 233 5.88 14.86 -11.42
CA GLY A 233 4.98 14.37 -12.44
C GLY A 233 4.98 12.86 -12.47
N TYR A 234 3.80 12.24 -12.61
CA TYR A 234 3.60 10.80 -12.71
C TYR A 234 2.69 10.47 -13.89
N LEU A 235 3.08 9.46 -14.64
CA LEU A 235 2.27 8.88 -15.72
C LEU A 235 2.38 7.36 -15.65
N TYR A 236 1.24 6.70 -15.65
CA TYR A 236 1.12 5.25 -15.83
C TYR A 236 0.08 4.98 -16.90
N ASN A 237 0.48 4.21 -17.92
CA ASN A 237 -0.37 3.76 -19.00
C ASN A 237 -0.31 2.23 -19.06
N SER A 238 -1.46 1.56 -19.09
CA SER A 238 -1.48 0.10 -19.20
C SER A 238 -2.65 -0.41 -20.03
N ALA A 239 -2.42 -1.56 -20.66
CA ALA A 239 -3.44 -2.39 -21.30
C ALA A 239 -3.27 -3.81 -20.79
N ARG A 240 -4.32 -4.40 -20.23
CA ARG A 240 -4.27 -5.74 -19.63
C ARG A 240 -5.54 -6.55 -19.87
N GLY A 241 -5.37 -7.86 -19.90
CA GLY A 241 -6.44 -8.81 -19.71
C GLY A 241 -6.80 -8.92 -18.24
N ILE A 242 -8.07 -9.13 -17.94
CA ILE A 242 -8.54 -9.48 -16.62
C ILE A 242 -8.94 -10.95 -16.66
N PRO A 243 -8.12 -11.86 -16.12
CA PRO A 243 -8.48 -13.26 -16.08
C PRO A 243 -9.64 -13.45 -15.10
N GLY A 244 -10.82 -13.77 -15.60
CA GLY A 244 -12.02 -13.94 -14.80
C GLY A 244 -11.94 -15.16 -13.89
N ALA A 245 -12.86 -15.27 -12.92
CA ALA A 245 -13.00 -16.46 -12.10
C ALA A 245 -13.33 -17.70 -12.93
N ILE A 246 -12.77 -18.86 -12.57
CA ILE A 246 -13.08 -20.14 -13.20
C ILE A 246 -14.19 -20.80 -12.38
N VAL A 247 -15.43 -20.71 -12.83
CA VAL A 247 -16.61 -21.27 -12.14
C VAL A 247 -17.21 -22.38 -12.99
N ASN A 248 -17.42 -23.55 -12.39
CA ASN A 248 -17.98 -24.72 -13.07
C ASN A 248 -17.29 -25.07 -14.40
N ASN A 249 -15.97 -24.99 -14.43
CA ASN A 249 -15.14 -25.18 -15.63
C ASN A 249 -15.44 -24.19 -16.78
N VAL A 250 -16.11 -23.06 -16.48
CA VAL A 250 -16.33 -21.97 -17.43
C VAL A 250 -15.19 -20.96 -17.33
N TRP A 251 -14.52 -20.74 -18.46
CA TRP A 251 -13.34 -19.89 -18.59
C TRP A 251 -13.73 -18.56 -19.22
N ARG A 252 -13.66 -17.47 -18.45
CA ARG A 252 -13.96 -16.12 -18.94
C ARG A 252 -12.68 -15.50 -19.50
N ARG A 253 -12.72 -15.01 -20.74
CA ARG A 253 -11.56 -14.49 -21.46
C ARG A 253 -11.82 -13.14 -22.15
N GLY A 254 -13.01 -12.58 -21.97
CA GLY A 254 -13.46 -11.39 -22.68
C GLY A 254 -13.18 -10.06 -22.02
N GLU A 255 -12.71 -10.07 -20.75
CA GLU A 255 -12.54 -8.87 -19.96
C GLU A 255 -11.17 -8.23 -20.21
N ARG A 256 -11.17 -6.94 -20.57
CA ARG A 256 -9.97 -6.13 -20.84
C ARG A 256 -10.08 -4.80 -20.13
N GLN A 257 -8.96 -4.27 -19.66
CA GLN A 257 -8.88 -2.94 -19.04
C GLN A 257 -7.69 -2.17 -19.59
N GLN A 258 -7.92 -0.90 -19.87
CA GLN A 258 -6.88 0.07 -20.17
C GLN A 258 -6.96 1.20 -19.14
N ASP A 259 -5.82 1.57 -18.59
CA ASP A 259 -5.71 2.63 -17.59
C ASP A 259 -4.69 3.67 -18.03
N LEU A 260 -5.07 4.94 -17.93
CA LEU A 260 -4.16 6.08 -17.98
C LEU A 260 -4.30 6.85 -16.67
N ASN A 261 -3.29 6.76 -15.82
CA ASN A 261 -3.24 7.44 -14.53
C ASN A 261 -2.13 8.49 -14.56
N THR A 262 -2.52 9.75 -14.41
CA THR A 262 -1.58 10.88 -14.42
C THR A 262 -1.83 11.79 -13.24
N PHE A 263 -0.76 12.30 -12.66
CA PHE A 263 -0.86 13.39 -11.69
C PHE A 263 0.40 14.25 -11.68
N VAL A 264 0.21 15.50 -11.29
CA VAL A 264 1.28 16.41 -10.91
C VAL A 264 1.05 16.83 -9.47
N GLN A 265 2.08 16.78 -8.66
CA GLN A 265 2.03 17.17 -7.26
C GLN A 265 3.22 18.02 -6.88
N ALA A 266 3.00 18.89 -5.88
CA ALA A 266 4.02 19.75 -5.31
C ALA A 266 3.94 19.72 -3.79
N ALA A 267 5.09 19.74 -3.14
CA ALA A 267 5.25 19.84 -1.71
C ALA A 267 6.22 20.99 -1.40
N PHE A 268 5.93 21.73 -0.37
CA PHE A 268 6.79 22.80 0.15
C PHE A 268 6.78 22.75 1.67
N ASP A 269 7.96 22.68 2.27
CA ASP A 269 8.17 22.66 3.72
C ASP A 269 9.08 23.81 4.11
N LYS A 270 8.72 24.56 5.15
CA LYS A 270 9.50 25.67 5.67
C LYS A 270 9.40 25.78 7.19
N ASN A 271 10.55 25.92 7.84
CA ASN A 271 10.62 26.36 9.22
C ASN A 271 10.81 27.88 9.25
N ILE A 272 9.98 28.57 10.01
CA ILE A 272 9.97 30.02 10.11
C ILE A 272 10.29 30.40 11.56
N GLY A 273 11.49 30.95 11.79
CA GLY A 273 11.97 31.24 13.14
C GLY A 273 12.17 29.99 14.00
N GLU A 274 12.10 30.15 15.31
CA GLU A 274 12.45 29.10 16.28
C GLU A 274 11.28 28.16 16.66
N GLY A 275 10.05 28.47 16.30
CA GLY A 275 8.90 27.69 16.81
C GLY A 275 7.80 27.40 15.81
N PHE A 276 7.85 27.91 14.59
CA PHE A 276 6.79 27.73 13.61
C PHE A 276 7.29 26.96 12.39
N SER A 277 6.51 25.96 11.96
CA SER A 277 6.76 25.18 10.75
C SER A 277 5.50 25.12 9.91
N THR A 278 5.63 25.27 8.59
CA THR A 278 4.51 25.18 7.65
C THR A 278 4.83 24.22 6.52
N ARG A 279 3.81 23.49 6.07
CA ARG A 279 3.83 22.58 4.92
C ARG A 279 2.67 22.93 4.01
N TRP A 280 2.93 22.98 2.71
CA TRP A 280 1.93 23.17 1.68
C TRP A 280 2.03 22.07 0.67
N LEU A 281 0.89 21.48 0.32
CA LEU A 281 0.79 20.41 -0.66
C LEU A 281 -0.26 20.78 -1.70
N ALA A 282 0.03 20.42 -2.96
CA ALA A 282 -0.91 20.59 -4.05
C ALA A 282 -0.84 19.38 -4.98
N LYS A 283 -1.97 18.90 -5.52
CA LYS A 283 -2.03 17.85 -6.53
C LYS A 283 -3.18 18.13 -7.51
N TYR A 284 -2.91 17.88 -8.78
CA TYR A 284 -3.93 17.65 -9.80
C TYR A 284 -3.74 16.26 -10.37
N ALA A 285 -4.82 15.47 -10.43
CA ALA A 285 -4.79 14.13 -10.99
C ALA A 285 -5.90 13.93 -12.03
N TYR A 286 -5.57 13.15 -13.06
CA TYR A 286 -6.50 12.70 -14.09
C TYR A 286 -6.34 11.19 -14.27
N TYR A 287 -7.44 10.47 -14.11
CA TYR A 287 -7.52 9.02 -14.30
C TYR A 287 -8.54 8.70 -15.39
N ASN A 288 -8.16 7.83 -16.31
CA ASN A 288 -9.04 7.36 -17.37
C ASN A 288 -8.94 5.84 -17.44
N THR A 289 -10.04 5.16 -17.14
CA THR A 289 -10.17 3.71 -17.23
C THR A 289 -11.17 3.36 -18.32
N HIS A 290 -10.75 2.50 -19.23
CA HIS A 290 -11.60 1.90 -20.25
C HIS A 290 -11.72 0.41 -19.95
N TYR A 291 -12.91 -0.03 -19.57
CA TYR A 291 -13.24 -1.42 -19.26
C TYR A 291 -14.15 -1.99 -20.33
N VAL A 292 -13.76 -3.14 -20.88
CA VAL A 292 -14.47 -3.84 -21.93
C VAL A 292 -14.68 -5.29 -21.52
N ASN A 293 -15.92 -5.78 -21.60
CA ASN A 293 -16.24 -7.20 -21.51
C ASN A 293 -16.99 -7.64 -22.77
N LYS A 294 -16.37 -8.49 -23.58
CA LYS A 294 -16.95 -9.06 -24.82
C LYS A 294 -17.35 -10.52 -24.65
N ASP A 295 -17.40 -11.03 -23.41
CA ASP A 295 -17.80 -12.39 -23.17
C ASP A 295 -19.28 -12.59 -23.55
N SER A 296 -19.54 -13.51 -24.50
CA SER A 296 -20.88 -13.79 -25.03
C SER A 296 -21.82 -14.43 -24.00
N THR A 297 -21.28 -14.91 -22.89
CA THR A 297 -22.06 -15.50 -21.76
C THR A 297 -22.56 -14.43 -20.78
N GLN A 298 -22.19 -13.17 -20.99
CA GLN A 298 -22.55 -12.04 -20.14
C GLN A 298 -23.11 -10.89 -21.01
N LEU A 299 -23.71 -9.88 -20.35
CA LEU A 299 -24.05 -8.64 -21.02
C LEU A 299 -22.77 -7.93 -21.47
N PRO A 300 -22.65 -7.58 -22.74
CA PRO A 300 -21.49 -6.82 -23.24
C PRO A 300 -21.36 -5.50 -22.49
N VAL A 301 -20.14 -5.18 -22.05
CA VAL A 301 -19.80 -3.92 -21.39
C VAL A 301 -18.68 -3.24 -22.16
N ASP A 302 -18.82 -1.96 -22.43
CA ASP A 302 -17.79 -1.09 -23.02
C ASP A 302 -17.94 0.29 -22.38
N ASN A 303 -17.26 0.49 -21.23
CA ASN A 303 -17.42 1.68 -20.40
C ASN A 303 -16.11 2.42 -20.21
N ARG A 304 -16.17 3.75 -20.28
CA ARG A 304 -15.06 4.65 -19.97
C ARG A 304 -15.38 5.51 -18.78
N TYR A 305 -14.44 5.55 -17.84
CA TYR A 305 -14.52 6.34 -16.61
C TYR A 305 -13.40 7.36 -16.60
N LYS A 306 -13.75 8.64 -16.46
CA LYS A 306 -12.80 9.76 -16.40
C LYS A 306 -12.96 10.47 -15.07
N GLN A 307 -11.96 10.37 -14.22
CA GLN A 307 -11.94 11.02 -12.91
C GLN A 307 -10.93 12.17 -12.92
N GLN A 308 -11.28 13.26 -12.29
CA GLN A 308 -10.40 14.40 -12.02
C GLN A 308 -10.37 14.66 -10.52
N GLU A 309 -9.21 15.06 -10.02
CA GLU A 309 -9.01 15.40 -8.63
C GLU A 309 -8.12 16.63 -8.50
N VAL A 310 -8.54 17.58 -7.66
CA VAL A 310 -7.70 18.67 -7.15
C VAL A 310 -7.58 18.49 -5.65
N TYR A 311 -6.37 18.54 -5.14
CA TYR A 311 -6.06 18.50 -3.71
C TYR A 311 -5.15 19.63 -3.34
N LEU A 312 -5.50 20.36 -2.29
CA LEU A 312 -4.70 21.41 -1.69
C LEU A 312 -4.66 21.19 -0.18
N SER A 313 -3.50 21.35 0.43
CA SER A 313 -3.32 21.18 1.86
C SER A 313 -2.36 22.20 2.45
N THR A 314 -2.63 22.61 3.67
CA THR A 314 -1.67 23.30 4.53
C THR A 314 -1.66 22.67 5.92
N ALA A 315 -0.47 22.41 6.43
CA ALA A 315 -0.25 21.97 7.80
C ALA A 315 0.69 22.95 8.50
N ASN A 316 0.29 23.43 9.66
CA ASN A 316 1.02 24.44 10.41
C ASN A 316 1.22 23.95 11.83
N VAL A 317 2.45 24.02 12.33
CA VAL A 317 2.84 23.59 13.67
C VAL A 317 3.45 24.77 14.41
N LEU A 318 3.00 24.93 15.64
CA LEU A 318 3.55 25.89 16.60
C LEU A 318 4.12 25.14 17.81
N GLU A 319 5.39 25.36 18.14
CA GLU A 319 6.00 24.92 19.38
C GLU A 319 5.61 25.87 20.51
N LEU A 320 4.73 25.42 21.38
CA LEU A 320 4.25 26.19 22.53
C LEU A 320 5.26 26.20 23.66
N LEU A 321 5.93 25.07 23.87
CA LEU A 321 7.02 24.84 24.82
C LEU A 321 8.03 23.86 24.21
N PRO A 322 9.25 23.73 24.72
CA PRO A 322 10.25 22.79 24.15
C PRO A 322 9.76 21.34 24.02
N ASN A 323 8.79 20.93 24.84
CA ASN A 323 8.25 19.58 24.86
C ASN A 323 6.76 19.52 24.47
N TRP A 324 6.18 20.60 24.00
CA TRP A 324 4.76 20.70 23.69
C TRP A 324 4.52 21.49 22.41
N SER A 325 3.88 20.86 21.44
CA SER A 325 3.55 21.46 20.16
C SER A 325 2.07 21.29 19.85
N ALA A 326 1.52 22.22 19.08
CA ALA A 326 0.18 22.15 18.53
C ALA A 326 0.22 22.31 17.02
N SER A 327 -0.73 21.70 16.31
CA SER A 327 -0.86 21.82 14.87
C SER A 327 -2.29 22.13 14.44
N LEU A 328 -2.39 22.92 13.39
CA LEU A 328 -3.63 23.16 12.64
C LEU A 328 -3.37 22.83 11.18
N SER A 329 -4.17 21.90 10.63
CA SER A 329 -4.07 21.53 9.22
C SER A 329 -5.44 21.66 8.52
N TYR A 330 -5.39 22.06 7.26
CA TYR A 330 -6.57 22.19 6.41
C TYR A 330 -6.32 21.55 5.06
N ASP A 331 -7.27 20.72 4.60
CA ASP A 331 -7.24 20.11 3.28
C ASP A 331 -8.53 20.46 2.51
N PHE A 332 -8.36 20.81 1.27
CA PHE A 332 -9.42 20.95 0.28
C PHE A 332 -9.27 19.84 -0.78
N LYS A 333 -10.36 19.10 -1.06
CA LYS A 333 -10.41 18.11 -2.15
C LYS A 333 -11.62 18.38 -3.03
N TRP A 334 -11.40 18.36 -4.34
CA TRP A 334 -12.43 18.37 -5.35
C TRP A 334 -12.26 17.15 -6.23
N ASN A 335 -13.32 16.34 -6.37
CA ASN A 335 -13.36 15.16 -7.20
C ASN A 335 -14.54 15.21 -8.15
N LYS A 336 -14.33 14.85 -9.42
CA LYS A 336 -15.38 14.74 -10.43
C LYS A 336 -15.21 13.43 -11.19
N LEU A 337 -16.33 12.72 -11.42
CA LEU A 337 -16.38 11.51 -12.22
C LEU A 337 -17.32 11.68 -13.40
N ASN A 338 -16.82 11.36 -14.59
CA ASN A 338 -17.60 11.24 -15.80
C ASN A 338 -17.54 9.80 -16.30
N ALA A 339 -18.66 9.28 -16.83
CA ALA A 339 -18.70 7.98 -17.48
C ALA A 339 -19.68 8.04 -18.68
N ASP A 340 -19.53 7.10 -19.60
CA ASP A 340 -20.41 6.90 -20.75
C ASP A 340 -21.45 5.81 -20.53
N THR A 341 -21.68 5.43 -19.26
CA THR A 341 -22.70 4.45 -18.88
C THR A 341 -24.10 5.05 -18.92
N TYR A 342 -25.09 4.20 -19.18
CA TYR A 342 -26.51 4.57 -19.15
C TYR A 342 -26.90 5.10 -17.76
N ASN A 343 -27.72 6.16 -17.71
CA ASN A 343 -28.23 6.79 -16.48
C ASN A 343 -27.14 7.19 -15.45
N PHE A 344 -25.97 7.62 -15.93
CA PHE A 344 -24.89 8.01 -15.04
C PHE A 344 -25.18 9.34 -14.34
N ALA A 345 -24.76 9.44 -13.08
CA ALA A 345 -25.10 10.60 -12.24
C ALA A 345 -24.13 11.79 -12.35
N PHE A 346 -22.99 11.64 -13.01
CA PHE A 346 -21.92 12.65 -13.13
C PHE A 346 -21.57 13.36 -11.82
N PRO A 347 -21.18 12.60 -10.75
CA PRO A 347 -21.03 13.15 -9.43
C PRO A 347 -19.80 14.08 -9.34
N THR A 348 -19.96 15.10 -8.48
CA THR A 348 -18.88 15.98 -8.05
C THR A 348 -18.90 16.04 -6.53
N ARG A 349 -17.74 15.80 -5.88
CA ARG A 349 -17.55 15.85 -4.42
C ARG A 349 -16.60 16.98 -4.07
N ILE A 350 -17.01 17.81 -3.11
CA ILE A 350 -16.15 18.79 -2.45
C ILE A 350 -15.98 18.34 -1.01
N SER A 351 -14.75 18.24 -0.56
CA SER A 351 -14.42 17.88 0.83
C SER A 351 -13.50 18.93 1.44
N ASN A 352 -13.88 19.41 2.62
CA ASN A 352 -13.08 20.30 3.46
C ASN A 352 -12.77 19.57 4.75
N LEU A 353 -11.49 19.44 5.07
CA LEU A 353 -11.02 18.73 6.26
C LEU A 353 -10.21 19.73 7.11
N VAL A 354 -10.52 19.81 8.39
CA VAL A 354 -9.80 20.64 9.36
C VAL A 354 -9.35 19.75 10.50
N SER A 355 -8.08 19.71 10.81
CA SER A 355 -7.56 18.99 11.97
C SER A 355 -6.87 19.91 12.96
N LEU A 356 -7.14 19.66 14.24
CA LEU A 356 -6.41 20.23 15.35
C LEU A 356 -5.73 19.08 16.10
N ALA A 357 -4.41 19.19 16.30
CA ALA A 357 -3.68 18.17 17.02
C ALA A 357 -2.65 18.80 17.97
N THR A 358 -2.30 18.05 19.00
CA THR A 358 -1.28 18.42 19.97
C THR A 358 -0.39 17.23 20.30
N ALA A 359 0.89 17.47 20.55
CA ALA A 359 1.85 16.44 20.92
C ALA A 359 2.72 16.92 22.07
N VAL A 360 2.97 16.03 23.02
CA VAL A 360 3.92 16.21 24.11
C VAL A 360 5.02 15.16 24.02
N ASP A 361 6.26 15.56 24.28
CA ASP A 361 7.44 14.68 24.26
C ASP A 361 8.30 14.92 25.50
N TYR A 362 7.99 14.17 26.55
CA TYR A 362 8.78 14.12 27.76
C TYR A 362 9.65 12.87 27.81
N LYS A 363 10.70 12.87 28.65
CA LYS A 363 11.67 11.77 28.76
C LYS A 363 11.05 10.37 28.87
N HIS A 364 9.95 10.24 29.61
CA HIS A 364 9.28 8.97 29.90
C HIS A 364 7.88 8.85 29.28
N LEU A 365 7.39 9.90 28.61
CA LEU A 365 6.04 9.95 28.07
C LEU A 365 6.03 10.73 26.76
N LYS A 366 5.54 10.10 25.71
CA LYS A 366 5.11 10.77 24.50
C LYS A 366 3.61 10.56 24.33
N ALA A 367 2.91 11.62 24.00
CA ALA A 367 1.48 11.53 23.73
C ALA A 367 1.08 12.47 22.60
N GLN A 368 0.06 12.07 21.84
CA GLN A 368 -0.53 12.84 20.78
C GLN A 368 -2.05 12.75 20.87
N GLY A 369 -2.73 13.89 20.88
CA GLY A 369 -4.17 13.98 20.73
C GLY A 369 -4.53 14.71 19.45
N SER A 370 -5.58 14.28 18.77
CA SER A 370 -6.08 14.96 17.56
C SER A 370 -7.59 14.85 17.42
N ILE A 371 -8.17 15.84 16.75
CA ILE A 371 -9.55 15.79 16.26
C ILE A 371 -9.57 16.28 14.82
N LEU A 372 -10.21 15.49 13.96
CA LEU A 372 -10.45 15.84 12.56
C LEU A 372 -11.95 16.11 12.36
N ALA A 373 -12.25 17.28 11.81
CA ALA A 373 -13.57 17.63 11.30
C ALA A 373 -13.56 17.52 9.78
N THR A 374 -14.49 16.75 9.22
CA THR A 374 -14.63 16.54 7.78
C THR A 374 -16.02 16.98 7.34
N PHE A 375 -16.06 17.85 6.32
CA PHE A 375 -17.28 18.36 5.70
C PHE A 375 -17.26 18.00 4.22
N ILE A 376 -18.26 17.24 3.78
CA ILE A 376 -18.38 16.72 2.41
C ILE A 376 -19.69 17.20 1.82
N ASN A 377 -19.61 17.61 0.55
CA ASN A 377 -20.78 17.93 -0.26
C ASN A 377 -20.68 17.24 -1.61
N ASP A 378 -21.65 16.37 -1.90
CA ASP A 378 -21.81 15.67 -3.17
C ASP A 378 -22.93 16.30 -3.97
N LYS A 379 -22.67 16.56 -5.25
CA LYS A 379 -23.68 17.00 -6.22
C LYS A 379 -23.64 16.09 -7.42
N THR A 380 -24.82 15.71 -7.91
CA THR A 380 -24.96 14.99 -9.18
C THR A 380 -25.49 15.92 -10.26
N HIS A 381 -25.22 15.57 -11.52
CA HIS A 381 -25.75 16.29 -12.68
C HIS A 381 -26.10 15.29 -13.78
N ARG A 382 -27.34 14.79 -13.74
CA ARG A 382 -27.83 13.82 -14.72
C ARG A 382 -28.16 14.50 -16.05
N ARG A 383 -28.05 13.75 -17.15
CA ARG A 383 -28.22 14.26 -18.51
C ARG A 383 -29.28 13.46 -19.28
N GLY A 384 -29.76 14.00 -20.41
CA GLY A 384 -30.72 13.34 -21.27
C GLY A 384 -32.09 13.16 -20.60
N GLU A 385 -32.66 11.97 -20.66
CA GLU A 385 -33.96 11.58 -20.10
C GLU A 385 -34.03 11.73 -18.56
N PHE A 386 -32.89 11.71 -17.90
CA PHE A 386 -32.75 11.80 -16.44
C PHE A 386 -32.39 13.21 -15.96
N ALA A 387 -32.38 14.21 -16.84
CA ALA A 387 -32.11 15.59 -16.47
C ALA A 387 -33.12 16.07 -15.42
N GLY A 388 -32.61 16.76 -14.36
CA GLY A 388 -33.44 17.22 -13.26
C GLY A 388 -33.63 16.21 -12.10
N MET A 389 -33.16 14.97 -12.25
CA MET A 389 -33.12 13.98 -11.15
C MET A 389 -31.80 14.08 -10.36
N ASP A 390 -31.37 15.31 -10.12
CA ASP A 390 -30.11 15.59 -9.42
C ASP A 390 -30.29 15.44 -7.91
N SER A 391 -29.22 15.06 -7.22
CA SER A 391 -29.15 14.98 -5.77
C SER A 391 -28.04 15.86 -5.22
N ASN A 392 -28.28 16.38 -4.02
CA ASN A 392 -27.28 17.09 -3.24
C ASN A 392 -27.23 16.46 -1.85
N HIS A 393 -26.08 15.95 -1.46
CA HIS A 393 -25.88 15.29 -0.18
C HIS A 393 -24.73 15.93 0.59
N SER A 394 -25.00 16.38 1.80
CA SER A 394 -24.03 16.99 2.69
C SER A 394 -23.82 16.13 3.94
N LEU A 395 -22.58 16.03 4.35
CA LEU A 395 -22.17 15.22 5.50
C LEU A 395 -21.11 15.95 6.33
N SER A 396 -21.22 15.80 7.66
CA SER A 396 -20.15 16.18 8.58
C SER A 396 -19.81 15.03 9.51
N LYS A 397 -18.50 14.81 9.77
CA LYS A 397 -17.98 13.79 10.68
C LYS A 397 -16.84 14.34 11.53
N PHE A 398 -16.77 13.86 12.78
CA PHE A 398 -15.71 14.18 13.72
C PHE A 398 -15.00 12.88 14.15
N THR A 399 -13.69 12.87 14.03
CA THR A 399 -12.87 11.70 14.33
C THR A 399 -11.76 12.05 15.31
N PRO A 400 -11.98 11.82 16.62
CA PRO A 400 -10.94 11.98 17.65
C PRO A 400 -9.97 10.81 17.65
N ALA A 401 -8.72 11.07 18.09
CA ALA A 401 -7.71 10.07 18.36
C ALA A 401 -6.79 10.50 19.49
N LEU A 402 -6.32 9.51 20.26
CA LEU A 402 -5.33 9.68 21.33
C LEU A 402 -4.31 8.54 21.24
N PHE A 403 -3.04 8.90 21.21
CA PHE A 403 -1.89 7.99 21.19
C PHE A 403 -0.99 8.28 22.38
N VAL A 404 -0.51 7.24 23.06
CA VAL A 404 0.38 7.35 24.20
C VAL A 404 1.49 6.33 24.07
N ASN A 405 2.72 6.72 24.39
CA ASN A 405 3.88 5.85 24.49
C ASN A 405 4.67 6.18 25.76
N ILE A 406 4.92 5.18 26.58
CA ILE A 406 5.59 5.31 27.88
C ILE A 406 6.91 4.55 27.85
N TYR A 407 7.99 5.19 28.28
CA TYR A 407 9.32 4.61 28.45
C TYR A 407 9.60 4.39 29.94
N PRO A 408 9.29 3.20 30.49
CA PRO A 408 9.37 2.96 31.96
C PRO A 408 10.80 2.89 32.46
N PHE A 409 11.77 2.60 31.59
CA PHE A 409 13.17 2.43 31.99
C PHE A 409 14.04 3.62 31.55
N ARG A 410 15.23 3.74 32.16
CA ARG A 410 16.25 4.65 31.65
C ARG A 410 16.79 4.13 30.34
N GLY A 411 16.61 4.90 29.27
CA GLY A 411 16.88 4.50 27.90
C GLY A 411 15.59 4.22 27.13
N THR A 412 15.68 4.17 25.81
CA THR A 412 14.52 4.04 24.90
C THR A 412 14.36 2.62 24.36
N PHE A 413 15.07 1.63 24.94
CA PHE A 413 15.07 0.27 24.43
C PHE A 413 13.74 -0.48 24.61
N PHE A 414 12.91 -0.04 25.55
CA PHE A 414 11.59 -0.62 25.81
C PHE A 414 10.55 0.47 25.97
N SER A 415 9.41 0.29 25.32
CA SER A 415 8.28 1.19 25.44
C SER A 415 6.95 0.44 25.49
N LEU A 416 5.98 1.00 26.21
CA LEU A 416 4.59 0.58 26.26
C LEU A 416 3.75 1.61 25.51
N ARG A 417 2.93 1.14 24.58
CA ARG A 417 2.11 2.01 23.73
C ARG A 417 0.64 1.64 23.78
N ALA A 418 -0.21 2.63 23.62
CA ALA A 418 -1.64 2.42 23.46
C ALA A 418 -2.25 3.54 22.62
N TYR A 419 -3.33 3.24 21.91
CA TYR A 419 -4.14 4.26 21.29
C TYR A 419 -5.65 3.92 21.28
N VAL A 420 -6.45 4.96 21.23
CA VAL A 420 -7.86 4.90 20.88
C VAL A 420 -8.13 5.87 19.77
N LYS A 421 -8.83 5.41 18.73
CA LYS A 421 -9.08 6.21 17.54
C LYS A 421 -10.43 5.89 16.93
N LYS A 422 -11.15 6.94 16.52
CA LYS A 422 -12.30 6.85 15.62
C LYS A 422 -11.85 7.16 14.20
N SER A 423 -12.36 6.41 13.23
CA SER A 423 -12.18 6.67 11.81
C SER A 423 -13.49 6.43 11.08
N PHE A 424 -13.61 6.90 9.84
CA PHE A 424 -14.77 6.62 9.00
C PHE A 424 -14.36 6.44 7.54
N ARG A 425 -15.19 5.72 6.79
CA ARG A 425 -15.06 5.57 5.34
C ARG A 425 -16.27 6.23 4.67
N MET A 426 -16.01 7.15 3.75
CA MET A 426 -17.03 7.72 2.91
C MET A 426 -17.44 6.72 1.81
N PRO A 427 -18.76 6.55 1.50
CA PRO A 427 -19.19 5.79 0.33
C PRO A 427 -18.56 6.35 -0.94
N THR A 428 -18.14 5.46 -1.84
CA THR A 428 -17.57 5.83 -3.12
C THR A 428 -18.64 6.28 -4.11
N PHE A 429 -18.24 6.85 -5.24
CA PHE A 429 -19.20 7.18 -6.29
C PHE A 429 -19.88 5.95 -6.87
N ASN A 430 -19.18 4.81 -6.92
CA ASN A 430 -19.81 3.55 -7.33
C ASN A 430 -20.82 3.06 -6.31
N ASP A 431 -20.52 3.13 -5.00
CA ASP A 431 -21.45 2.75 -3.95
C ASP A 431 -22.76 3.56 -4.02
N LEU A 432 -22.65 4.85 -4.32
CA LEU A 432 -23.78 5.79 -4.32
C LEU A 432 -24.53 5.85 -5.65
N TYR A 433 -23.80 5.83 -6.78
CA TYR A 433 -24.33 6.32 -8.07
C TYR A 433 -24.13 5.36 -9.23
N TYR A 434 -23.56 4.15 -9.00
CA TYR A 434 -23.35 3.20 -10.10
C TYR A 434 -24.69 2.64 -10.60
N THR A 435 -25.18 3.19 -11.70
CA THR A 435 -26.40 2.80 -12.41
C THR A 435 -27.50 2.17 -11.52
N ASP A 436 -27.80 0.88 -11.70
CA ASP A 436 -28.86 0.15 -10.97
C ASP A 436 -28.39 -0.44 -9.61
N MET A 437 -27.10 -0.38 -9.30
CA MET A 437 -26.52 -0.99 -8.09
C MET A 437 -26.28 0.02 -6.98
N GLY A 438 -26.02 1.27 -7.33
CA GLY A 438 -25.74 2.34 -6.37
C GLY A 438 -26.93 2.68 -5.49
N ASN A 439 -26.65 3.11 -4.25
CA ASN A 439 -27.65 3.55 -3.30
C ASN A 439 -27.27 4.92 -2.71
N ALA A 440 -27.96 5.95 -3.14
CA ALA A 440 -27.70 7.33 -2.70
C ALA A 440 -27.99 7.59 -1.21
N ASN A 441 -28.66 6.65 -0.52
CA ASN A 441 -29.01 6.76 0.90
C ASN A 441 -27.96 6.15 1.83
N LEU A 442 -26.81 5.68 1.31
CA LEU A 442 -25.75 5.12 2.14
C LEU A 442 -25.19 6.17 3.09
N VAL A 443 -24.97 5.73 4.32
CA VAL A 443 -24.23 6.48 5.33
C VAL A 443 -22.77 6.00 5.39
N PRO A 444 -21.83 6.83 5.87
CA PRO A 444 -20.43 6.41 6.03
C PRO A 444 -20.28 5.28 7.05
N GLU A 445 -19.45 4.30 6.71
CA GLU A 445 -18.99 3.32 7.69
C GLU A 445 -18.18 4.03 8.79
N SER A 446 -18.30 3.61 10.02
CA SER A 446 -17.51 4.12 11.14
C SER A 446 -16.76 2.99 11.83
N ALA A 447 -15.52 3.25 12.20
CA ALA A 447 -14.69 2.31 12.94
C ALA A 447 -14.17 2.96 14.23
N LEU A 448 -14.20 2.20 15.32
CA LEU A 448 -13.60 2.55 16.59
C LEU A 448 -12.50 1.51 16.88
N GLN A 449 -11.28 1.99 17.11
CA GLN A 449 -10.09 1.18 17.24
C GLN A 449 -9.47 1.39 18.62
N TYR A 450 -9.11 0.27 19.26
CA TYR A 450 -8.31 0.22 20.48
C TYR A 450 -7.09 -0.66 20.20
N ASP A 451 -5.95 -0.22 20.68
CA ASP A 451 -4.69 -0.91 20.51
C ASP A 451 -3.83 -0.72 21.75
N ALA A 452 -3.16 -1.77 22.18
CA ALA A 452 -2.17 -1.73 23.25
C ALA A 452 -1.04 -2.71 22.94
N GLY A 453 0.19 -2.27 23.15
CA GLY A 453 1.35 -3.07 22.80
C GLY A 453 2.63 -2.59 23.47
N PHE A 454 3.71 -3.26 23.10
CA PHE A 454 5.05 -2.87 23.50
C PHE A 454 6.02 -2.93 22.32
N ALA A 455 7.12 -2.21 22.46
CA ALA A 455 8.25 -2.29 21.54
C ALA A 455 9.55 -2.49 22.34
N LEU A 456 10.41 -3.35 21.79
CA LEU A 456 11.79 -3.56 22.20
C LEU A 456 12.69 -3.17 21.04
N ASN A 457 13.71 -2.36 21.28
CA ASN A 457 14.74 -2.04 20.29
C ASN A 457 16.07 -1.92 20.99
N LYS A 458 17.01 -2.83 20.70
CA LYS A 458 18.27 -2.90 21.39
C LYS A 458 19.44 -3.18 20.45
N HIS A 459 20.45 -2.33 20.53
CA HIS A 459 21.75 -2.57 19.93
C HIS A 459 22.68 -3.24 20.92
N PHE A 460 23.51 -4.17 20.44
CA PHE A 460 24.50 -4.90 21.22
C PHE A 460 25.90 -4.61 20.64
N GLU A 461 26.81 -4.20 21.49
CA GLU A 461 28.19 -3.91 21.10
C GLU A 461 28.99 -5.20 20.81
N GLU A 462 28.66 -6.27 21.55
CA GLU A 462 29.35 -7.56 21.47
C GLU A 462 28.38 -8.71 21.21
N GLY A 463 28.91 -9.84 20.72
CA GLY A 463 28.14 -11.05 20.44
C GLY A 463 27.78 -11.21 18.97
N ILE A 464 26.98 -12.22 18.67
CA ILE A 464 26.51 -12.53 17.30
C ILE A 464 25.40 -11.57 16.89
N ILE A 465 24.44 -11.29 17.79
CA ILE A 465 23.34 -10.35 17.55
C ILE A 465 23.89 -8.94 17.71
N ARG A 466 23.72 -8.10 16.71
CA ARG A 466 24.10 -6.68 16.70
C ARG A 466 22.96 -5.75 16.99
N HIS A 467 21.78 -6.10 16.49
CA HIS A 467 20.55 -5.37 16.68
C HIS A 467 19.40 -6.37 16.84
N ALA A 468 18.47 -6.07 17.73
CA ALA A 468 17.22 -6.81 17.87
C ALA A 468 16.07 -5.82 18.11
N GLU A 469 15.02 -5.99 17.35
CA GLU A 469 13.78 -5.22 17.48
C GLU A 469 12.59 -6.16 17.54
N MET A 470 11.61 -5.84 18.40
CA MET A 470 10.37 -6.60 18.52
C MET A 470 9.22 -5.64 18.80
N HIS A 471 8.13 -5.83 18.08
CA HIS A 471 6.85 -5.15 18.28
C HIS A 471 5.77 -6.19 18.57
N PHE A 472 4.94 -5.87 19.53
CA PHE A 472 3.75 -6.65 19.87
C PHE A 472 2.58 -5.69 20.04
N ASP A 473 1.46 -5.97 19.35
CA ASP A 473 0.21 -5.22 19.49
C ASP A 473 -0.96 -6.18 19.67
N ALA A 474 -1.83 -5.87 20.60
CA ALA A 474 -3.16 -6.48 20.72
C ALA A 474 -4.20 -5.41 20.48
N TYR A 475 -5.18 -5.72 19.63
CA TYR A 475 -6.16 -4.74 19.22
C TYR A 475 -7.60 -5.26 19.26
N TYR A 476 -8.51 -4.31 19.41
CA TYR A 476 -9.95 -4.53 19.29
C TYR A 476 -10.58 -3.41 18.47
N ASN A 477 -11.19 -3.78 17.35
CA ASN A 477 -11.83 -2.83 16.45
C ASN A 477 -13.32 -3.17 16.29
N THR A 478 -14.17 -2.15 16.21
CA THR A 478 -15.59 -2.31 15.85
C THR A 478 -15.86 -1.49 14.61
N VAL A 479 -16.49 -2.11 13.61
CA VAL A 479 -16.94 -1.45 12.39
C VAL A 479 -18.46 -1.47 12.38
N HIS A 480 -19.07 -0.30 12.18
CA HIS A 480 -20.51 -0.09 12.09
C HIS A 480 -20.90 0.43 10.71
N ASP A 481 -22.13 0.17 10.31
CA ASP A 481 -22.71 0.61 9.04
C ASP A 481 -21.89 0.14 7.83
N LYS A 482 -21.31 -1.07 7.92
CA LYS A 482 -20.46 -1.60 6.86
C LYS A 482 -21.24 -1.69 5.55
N ILE A 483 -20.68 -1.13 4.49
CA ILE A 483 -21.28 -1.14 3.15
C ILE A 483 -20.96 -2.48 2.50
N VAL A 484 -22.01 -3.22 2.17
CA VAL A 484 -21.93 -4.51 1.52
C VAL A 484 -22.81 -4.54 0.27
N ALA A 485 -22.37 -5.28 -0.74
CA ALA A 485 -23.19 -5.58 -1.89
C ALA A 485 -24.18 -6.68 -1.50
N TYR A 486 -25.47 -6.44 -1.70
CA TYR A 486 -26.56 -7.36 -1.34
C TYR A 486 -27.40 -7.71 -2.57
N PRO A 487 -27.72 -8.98 -2.83
CA PRO A 487 -28.58 -9.38 -3.94
C PRO A 487 -30.01 -8.87 -3.72
N LYS A 488 -30.56 -8.19 -4.71
CA LYS A 488 -31.92 -7.61 -4.66
C LYS A 488 -32.95 -8.59 -5.23
N GLY A 489 -33.54 -9.42 -4.35
CA GLY A 489 -34.59 -10.36 -4.71
C GLY A 489 -34.12 -11.54 -5.58
N GLN A 490 -35.02 -12.18 -6.31
CA GLN A 490 -34.72 -13.31 -7.21
C GLN A 490 -34.03 -12.91 -8.52
N GLN A 491 -33.71 -11.63 -8.72
CA GLN A 491 -33.01 -11.12 -9.89
C GLN A 491 -31.52 -10.99 -9.58
N PHE A 492 -30.65 -11.27 -10.55
CA PHE A 492 -29.19 -11.10 -10.51
C PHE A 492 -28.74 -9.62 -10.35
N ARG A 493 -29.50 -8.82 -9.60
CA ARG A 493 -29.20 -7.40 -9.34
C ARG A 493 -28.71 -7.26 -7.91
N TRP A 494 -27.57 -6.62 -7.77
CA TRP A 494 -26.98 -6.28 -6.48
C TRP A 494 -27.36 -4.84 -6.12
N THR A 495 -27.43 -4.53 -4.84
CA THR A 495 -27.53 -3.15 -4.35
C THR A 495 -26.58 -2.97 -3.18
N MET A 496 -26.12 -1.75 -2.97
CA MET A 496 -25.27 -1.42 -1.83
C MET A 496 -26.13 -1.06 -0.62
N LEU A 497 -25.86 -1.66 0.54
CA LEU A 497 -26.58 -1.42 1.78
C LEU A 497 -25.61 -1.27 2.96
N ASN A 498 -26.00 -0.47 3.97
CA ASN A 498 -25.32 -0.41 5.25
C ASN A 498 -25.90 -1.51 6.17
N LEU A 499 -25.40 -2.73 6.05
CA LEU A 499 -25.93 -3.88 6.80
C LEU A 499 -24.92 -4.48 7.78
N GLY A 500 -23.70 -3.96 7.84
CA GLY A 500 -22.64 -4.66 8.53
C GLY A 500 -22.28 -4.08 9.89
N LYS A 501 -22.23 -4.95 10.92
CA LYS A 501 -21.51 -4.69 12.16
C LYS A 501 -20.49 -5.80 12.36
N VAL A 502 -19.20 -5.42 12.48
CA VAL A 502 -18.10 -6.38 12.60
C VAL A 502 -17.30 -6.05 13.85
N HIS A 503 -17.00 -7.10 14.64
CA HIS A 503 -16.05 -7.04 15.74
C HIS A 503 -14.77 -7.76 15.36
N ILE A 504 -13.64 -7.11 15.53
CA ILE A 504 -12.33 -7.61 15.13
C ILE A 504 -11.42 -7.60 16.35
N LYS A 505 -10.89 -8.76 16.70
CA LYS A 505 -9.85 -8.92 17.73
C LYS A 505 -8.62 -9.48 17.07
N GLY A 506 -7.45 -9.04 17.49
CA GLY A 506 -6.23 -9.59 16.91
C GLY A 506 -4.99 -9.28 17.69
N ILE A 507 -3.93 -9.95 17.27
CA ILE A 507 -2.56 -9.79 17.77
C ILE A 507 -1.65 -9.71 16.55
N ASP A 508 -0.79 -8.70 16.54
CA ASP A 508 0.31 -8.57 15.60
C ASP A 508 1.64 -8.67 16.34
N VAL A 509 2.55 -9.47 15.80
CA VAL A 509 3.93 -9.62 16.30
C VAL A 509 4.88 -9.40 15.13
N GLU A 510 5.90 -8.59 15.34
CA GLU A 510 7.00 -8.40 14.43
C GLU A 510 8.30 -8.53 15.20
N ALA A 511 9.27 -9.25 14.65
CA ALA A 511 10.60 -9.39 15.22
C ALA A 511 11.65 -9.27 14.11
N GLU A 512 12.71 -8.51 14.37
CA GLU A 512 13.85 -8.33 13.48
C GLU A 512 15.15 -8.50 14.28
N ALA A 513 16.14 -9.14 13.66
CA ALA A 513 17.47 -9.28 14.22
C ALA A 513 18.55 -9.20 13.15
N ASP A 514 19.55 -8.35 13.40
CA ASP A 514 20.78 -8.28 12.61
C ASP A 514 21.89 -9.00 13.33
N CYS A 515 22.56 -9.92 12.65
CA CYS A 515 23.57 -10.79 13.19
C CYS A 515 24.89 -10.65 12.42
N SER A 516 26.01 -10.69 13.14
CA SER A 516 27.34 -10.85 12.57
C SER A 516 27.88 -12.24 12.93
N VAL A 517 27.81 -13.18 11.97
CA VAL A 517 28.12 -14.60 12.21
C VAL A 517 29.63 -14.87 12.20
N GLY A 518 30.45 -13.84 11.96
CA GLY A 518 31.92 -13.95 11.85
C GLY A 518 32.40 -14.18 10.42
N ARG A 519 33.72 -14.04 10.19
CA ARG A 519 34.35 -14.15 8.87
C ARG A 519 33.76 -13.26 7.78
N GLY A 520 33.10 -12.15 8.16
CA GLY A 520 32.47 -11.21 7.24
C GLY A 520 31.08 -11.65 6.71
N VAL A 521 30.44 -12.62 7.35
CA VAL A 521 29.05 -13.01 7.09
C VAL A 521 28.13 -12.21 7.99
N THR A 522 27.13 -11.54 7.41
CA THR A 522 26.03 -10.91 8.11
C THR A 522 24.72 -11.61 7.77
N ALA A 523 23.83 -11.71 8.76
CA ALA A 523 22.51 -12.29 8.60
C ALA A 523 21.48 -11.31 9.14
N THR A 524 20.40 -11.10 8.40
CA THR A 524 19.21 -10.37 8.84
C THR A 524 18.04 -11.34 8.87
N LEU A 525 17.38 -11.43 10.00
CA LEU A 525 16.13 -12.21 10.17
C LEU A 525 15.01 -11.25 10.48
N ARG A 526 13.92 -11.33 9.72
CA ARG A 526 12.67 -10.64 10.01
C ARG A 526 11.54 -11.66 10.00
N ALA A 527 10.68 -11.62 11.00
CA ALA A 527 9.51 -12.49 11.08
C ALA A 527 8.31 -11.69 11.57
N GLN A 528 7.16 -12.01 11.04
CA GLN A 528 5.91 -11.42 11.48
C GLN A 528 4.82 -12.49 11.58
N TYR A 529 3.90 -12.25 12.50
CA TYR A 529 2.76 -13.11 12.74
C TYR A 529 1.55 -12.27 13.08
N THR A 530 0.40 -12.64 12.54
CA THR A 530 -0.89 -12.02 12.81
C THR A 530 -1.92 -13.07 13.15
N TYR A 531 -2.63 -12.88 14.26
CA TYR A 531 -3.86 -13.56 14.58
C TYR A 531 -5.03 -12.61 14.45
N GLN A 532 -6.13 -13.02 13.78
CA GLN A 532 -7.31 -12.18 13.56
C GLN A 532 -8.60 -12.99 13.74
N ASP A 533 -9.45 -12.55 14.68
CA ASP A 533 -10.82 -13.05 14.85
C ASP A 533 -11.78 -11.92 14.49
N ALA A 534 -12.29 -11.92 13.26
CA ALA A 534 -13.15 -10.87 12.70
C ALA A 534 -14.54 -11.42 12.43
N ARG A 535 -15.51 -11.08 13.29
CA ARG A 535 -16.83 -11.70 13.30
C ARG A 535 -17.93 -10.74 12.88
N ASP A 536 -18.83 -11.23 12.03
CA ASP A 536 -20.09 -10.55 11.76
C ASP A 536 -21.01 -10.65 13.00
N VAL A 537 -21.43 -9.51 13.51
CA VAL A 537 -22.36 -9.40 14.65
C VAL A 537 -23.56 -8.51 14.32
N THR A 538 -23.93 -8.49 13.05
CA THR A 538 -24.98 -7.62 12.50
C THR A 538 -26.34 -7.98 13.06
N ASN A 539 -26.78 -9.21 12.86
CA ASN A 539 -28.10 -9.66 13.26
C ASN A 539 -28.03 -11.05 13.90
N PRO A 540 -28.45 -11.19 15.19
CA PRO A 540 -28.42 -12.47 15.88
C PRO A 540 -29.26 -13.58 15.25
N SER A 541 -30.19 -13.25 14.36
CA SER A 541 -31.06 -14.21 13.69
C SER A 541 -30.48 -14.78 12.39
N ASP A 542 -29.35 -14.24 11.91
CA ASP A 542 -28.73 -14.72 10.69
C ASP A 542 -27.93 -16.00 10.94
N SER A 543 -27.91 -16.91 9.96
CA SER A 543 -27.18 -18.19 10.03
C SER A 543 -25.66 -18.00 10.21
N TYR A 544 -25.14 -16.89 9.74
CA TYR A 544 -23.73 -16.49 9.84
C TYR A 544 -23.38 -15.58 11.02
N TYR A 545 -24.30 -15.37 11.96
CA TYR A 545 -24.03 -14.57 13.15
C TYR A 545 -22.85 -15.12 13.96
N LYS A 546 -21.85 -14.28 14.24
CA LYS A 546 -20.56 -14.60 14.87
C LYS A 546 -19.63 -15.49 14.02
N HIS A 547 -19.92 -15.67 12.74
CA HIS A 547 -18.97 -16.30 11.83
C HIS A 547 -17.83 -15.32 11.45
N GLN A 548 -16.68 -15.89 11.07
CA GLN A 548 -15.57 -15.15 10.52
C GLN A 548 -15.98 -14.54 9.19
N ILE A 549 -15.65 -13.27 8.97
CA ILE A 549 -15.93 -12.62 7.70
C ILE A 549 -15.09 -13.19 6.56
N PRO A 550 -15.60 -13.15 5.31
CA PRO A 550 -14.92 -13.76 4.16
C PRO A 550 -13.47 -13.30 3.94
N TYR A 551 -12.64 -14.23 3.48
CA TYR A 551 -11.22 -14.03 3.11
C TYR A 551 -10.29 -13.60 4.24
N ILE A 552 -10.68 -13.69 5.49
CA ILE A 552 -9.84 -13.37 6.64
C ILE A 552 -9.32 -14.67 7.27
N PRO A 553 -8.02 -14.97 7.16
CA PRO A 553 -7.44 -16.09 7.88
C PRO A 553 -7.32 -15.78 9.37
N TRP A 554 -7.50 -16.79 10.24
CA TRP A 554 -7.22 -16.63 11.67
C TRP A 554 -5.73 -16.41 11.92
N HIS A 555 -4.88 -17.10 11.16
CA HIS A 555 -3.44 -17.06 11.31
C HIS A 555 -2.79 -16.69 9.99
N SER A 556 -1.88 -15.75 10.01
CA SER A 556 -1.04 -15.42 8.87
C SER A 556 0.33 -14.96 9.33
N GLY A 557 1.33 -15.04 8.46
CA GLY A 557 2.64 -14.57 8.79
C GLY A 557 3.62 -14.64 7.63
N SER A 558 4.78 -14.04 7.82
CA SER A 558 5.89 -14.16 6.89
C SER A 558 7.23 -14.17 7.62
N ALA A 559 8.25 -14.68 6.95
CA ALA A 559 9.62 -14.64 7.41
C ALA A 559 10.56 -14.31 6.26
N ILE A 560 11.61 -13.56 6.56
CA ILE A 560 12.68 -13.20 5.62
C ILE A 560 14.01 -13.54 6.31
N LEU A 561 14.86 -14.29 5.62
CA LEU A 561 16.24 -14.56 6.02
C LEU A 561 17.17 -14.06 4.92
N GLY A 562 17.93 -13.01 5.21
CA GLY A 562 18.97 -12.47 4.36
C GLY A 562 20.35 -12.90 4.86
N LEU A 563 21.21 -13.40 3.98
CA LEU A 563 22.60 -13.72 4.26
C LEU A 563 23.49 -12.96 3.27
N SER A 564 24.40 -12.14 3.80
CA SER A 564 25.35 -11.37 2.98
C SER A 564 26.79 -11.81 3.28
N TYR A 565 27.54 -12.09 2.24
CA TYR A 565 28.97 -12.41 2.31
C TYR A 565 29.73 -11.77 1.16
N LYS A 566 30.57 -10.79 1.45
CA LYS A 566 31.30 -9.99 0.43
C LYS A 566 30.30 -9.34 -0.54
N ASN A 567 30.33 -9.79 -1.79
CA ASN A 567 29.52 -9.28 -2.89
C ASN A 567 28.27 -10.14 -3.16
N TRP A 568 28.04 -11.18 -2.35
CA TRP A 568 26.92 -12.10 -2.49
C TRP A 568 25.86 -11.85 -1.44
N ASP A 569 24.61 -11.78 -1.89
CA ASP A 569 23.44 -11.77 -1.03
C ASP A 569 22.56 -12.96 -1.40
N LEU A 570 22.21 -13.78 -0.41
CA LEU A 570 21.24 -14.86 -0.51
C LEU A 570 20.04 -14.49 0.35
N ASN A 571 18.84 -14.51 -0.22
CA ASN A 571 17.62 -14.23 0.52
C ASN A 571 16.63 -15.37 0.33
N TYR A 572 16.02 -15.76 1.44
CA TYR A 572 14.90 -16.66 1.51
C TYR A 572 13.73 -15.93 2.14
N SER A 573 12.56 -16.03 1.55
CA SER A 573 11.34 -15.50 2.13
C SER A 573 10.22 -16.54 2.13
N PHE A 574 9.40 -16.48 3.16
CA PHE A 574 8.29 -17.39 3.38
C PHE A 574 7.03 -16.58 3.72
N ILE A 575 5.89 -16.97 3.16
CA ILE A 575 4.59 -16.38 3.44
C ILE A 575 3.61 -17.52 3.72
N TYR A 576 2.78 -17.34 4.75
CA TYR A 576 1.72 -18.25 5.15
C TYR A 576 0.40 -17.51 5.33
N ALA A 577 -0.66 -18.05 4.77
CA ALA A 577 -2.04 -17.66 5.05
C ALA A 577 -2.83 -18.90 5.48
N GLY A 578 -3.40 -18.86 6.67
CA GLY A 578 -4.15 -19.95 7.27
C GLY A 578 -5.50 -20.20 6.60
N GLU A 579 -6.24 -21.13 7.16
CA GLU A 579 -7.61 -21.44 6.75
C GLU A 579 -8.53 -20.23 6.86
N ARG A 580 -9.50 -20.13 5.98
CA ARG A 580 -10.47 -19.05 5.87
C ARG A 580 -11.70 -19.52 5.12
N TYR A 581 -12.68 -18.64 4.98
CA TYR A 581 -13.90 -18.91 4.19
C TYR A 581 -14.05 -17.86 3.10
N ASP A 582 -14.64 -18.24 1.97
CA ASP A 582 -14.90 -17.32 0.84
C ASP A 582 -16.27 -16.64 0.94
N GLU A 583 -17.20 -17.18 1.74
CA GLU A 583 -18.54 -16.65 1.98
C GLU A 583 -18.79 -16.40 3.47
N GLN A 584 -19.91 -15.75 3.81
CA GLN A 584 -20.28 -15.41 5.19
C GLN A 584 -20.56 -16.64 6.05
N GLU A 585 -21.09 -17.71 5.48
CA GLU A 585 -21.33 -18.97 6.17
C GLU A 585 -20.05 -19.78 6.28
N ASN A 586 -19.60 -20.04 7.51
CA ASN A 586 -18.39 -20.81 7.77
C ASN A 586 -18.69 -22.34 7.74
N ILE A 587 -19.08 -22.83 6.58
CA ILE A 587 -19.37 -24.24 6.32
C ILE A 587 -18.25 -24.84 5.47
N LEU A 588 -18.17 -26.17 5.44
CA LEU A 588 -17.12 -26.89 4.72
C LEU A 588 -17.09 -26.55 3.22
N TYR A 589 -18.23 -26.28 2.62
CA TYR A 589 -18.32 -25.94 1.19
C TYR A 589 -17.65 -24.58 0.87
N ASN A 590 -17.65 -23.65 1.81
CA ASN A 590 -17.05 -22.31 1.69
C ASN A 590 -15.63 -22.26 2.28
N HIS A 591 -15.09 -23.39 2.74
CA HIS A 591 -13.78 -23.45 3.36
C HIS A 591 -12.68 -23.37 2.31
N MET A 592 -11.69 -22.53 2.56
CA MET A 592 -10.46 -22.40 1.79
C MET A 592 -9.27 -22.90 2.59
N GLU A 593 -8.57 -23.87 2.02
CA GLU A 593 -7.36 -24.45 2.61
C GLU A 593 -6.26 -23.39 2.85
N PRO A 594 -5.43 -23.58 3.89
CA PRO A 594 -4.25 -22.74 4.08
C PRO A 594 -3.27 -22.90 2.92
N TRP A 595 -2.51 -21.86 2.65
CA TRP A 595 -1.46 -21.90 1.64
C TRP A 595 -0.18 -21.22 2.16
N TYR A 596 0.94 -21.59 1.54
CA TYR A 596 2.23 -20.97 1.81
C TYR A 596 3.05 -20.86 0.53
N THR A 597 3.95 -19.89 0.48
CA THR A 597 4.95 -19.77 -0.59
C THR A 597 6.33 -19.56 -0.01
N SER A 598 7.33 -20.06 -0.69
CA SER A 598 8.73 -19.88 -0.36
C SER A 598 9.45 -19.35 -1.58
N ASP A 599 10.18 -18.26 -1.43
CA ASP A 599 10.92 -17.62 -2.51
C ASP A 599 12.40 -17.56 -2.16
N LEU A 600 13.26 -17.74 -3.17
CA LEU A 600 14.70 -17.70 -3.02
C LEU A 600 15.31 -16.77 -4.06
N SER A 601 16.24 -15.90 -3.63
CA SER A 601 17.05 -15.11 -4.56
C SER A 601 18.53 -15.18 -4.22
N LEU A 602 19.35 -15.16 -5.26
CA LEU A 602 20.79 -15.04 -5.18
C LEU A 602 21.23 -13.83 -6.00
N ARG A 603 21.92 -12.89 -5.34
CA ARG A 603 22.41 -11.65 -5.94
C ARG A 603 23.91 -11.57 -5.81
N ASN A 604 24.57 -11.09 -6.88
CA ASN A 604 25.98 -10.77 -6.86
C ASN A 604 26.22 -9.37 -7.41
N ARG A 605 27.10 -8.63 -6.75
CA ARG A 605 27.58 -7.30 -7.18
C ARG A 605 29.05 -7.35 -7.57
N PHE A 606 29.41 -6.75 -8.68
CA PHE A 606 30.78 -6.59 -9.07
C PHE A 606 31.06 -5.23 -9.71
N ARG A 607 32.17 -4.64 -9.34
CA ARG A 607 32.59 -3.32 -9.81
C ARG A 607 33.68 -3.44 -10.86
N VAL A 608 33.50 -2.72 -11.97
CA VAL A 608 34.48 -2.59 -13.03
C VAL A 608 34.95 -1.14 -13.06
N LEU A 609 36.21 -0.93 -12.71
CA LEU A 609 36.85 0.38 -12.78
C LEU A 609 37.26 0.65 -14.23
N ARG A 610 36.70 1.64 -14.89
CA ARG A 610 37.17 2.14 -16.20
C ARG A 610 37.87 3.48 -16.04
N ARG A 611 39.12 3.55 -16.47
CA ARG A 611 39.87 4.82 -16.65
C ARG A 611 39.48 5.42 -18.02
N ALA A 612 38.86 6.58 -18.04
CA ALA A 612 38.65 7.30 -19.29
C ALA A 612 40.02 7.82 -19.83
N LYS A 613 40.34 7.50 -21.08
CA LYS A 613 41.63 7.83 -21.73
C LYS A 613 41.95 9.33 -21.84
N ARG A 614 41.04 10.23 -21.54
CA ARG A 614 41.17 11.69 -21.72
C ARG A 614 40.79 12.57 -20.52
N GLN A 615 40.26 12.02 -19.45
CA GLN A 615 39.92 12.76 -18.23
C GLN A 615 40.44 12.00 -17.01
N SER A 616 40.99 12.72 -16.04
CA SER A 616 41.53 12.16 -14.79
C SER A 616 40.51 11.51 -13.85
N ARG A 617 39.27 11.37 -14.26
CA ARG A 617 38.18 10.73 -13.48
C ARG A 617 38.05 9.25 -13.89
N ALA A 618 38.13 8.37 -12.88
CA ALA A 618 37.76 6.98 -13.01
C ALA A 618 36.25 6.87 -12.81
N TYR A 619 35.53 6.32 -13.76
CA TYR A 619 34.12 5.94 -13.59
C TYR A 619 34.06 4.51 -13.05
N SER A 620 33.27 4.32 -12.01
CA SER A 620 32.96 2.99 -11.46
C SER A 620 31.65 2.52 -12.05
N LEU A 621 31.67 1.41 -12.80
CA LEU A 621 30.47 0.71 -13.24
C LEU A 621 30.21 -0.41 -12.24
N GLU A 622 29.03 -0.38 -11.62
CA GLU A 622 28.58 -1.48 -10.77
C GLU A 622 27.56 -2.33 -11.53
N PHE A 623 27.81 -3.62 -11.62
CA PHE A 623 26.92 -4.60 -12.21
C PHE A 623 26.31 -5.44 -11.10
N ILE A 624 25.01 -5.67 -11.19
CA ILE A 624 24.26 -6.51 -10.26
C ILE A 624 23.52 -7.56 -11.08
N VAL A 625 23.77 -8.82 -10.76
CA VAL A 625 23.05 -9.95 -11.34
C VAL A 625 22.26 -10.62 -10.22
N GLN A 626 20.98 -10.85 -10.42
CA GLN A 626 20.08 -11.51 -9.46
C GLN A 626 19.28 -12.60 -10.16
N ALA A 627 19.34 -13.81 -9.61
CA ALA A 627 18.51 -14.94 -10.01
C ALA A 627 17.46 -15.19 -8.93
N GLU A 628 16.21 -15.42 -9.36
CA GLU A 628 15.05 -15.55 -8.50
C GLU A 628 14.29 -16.82 -8.81
N VAL A 629 13.87 -17.54 -7.78
CA VAL A 629 12.91 -18.64 -7.85
C VAL A 629 11.80 -18.36 -6.88
N ASN A 630 10.60 -18.13 -7.38
CA ASN A 630 9.41 -17.88 -6.58
C ASN A 630 8.57 -19.14 -6.48
N ASN A 631 7.89 -19.33 -5.35
CA ASN A 631 7.13 -20.52 -5.02
C ASN A 631 7.99 -21.79 -5.23
N VAL A 632 9.13 -21.87 -4.55
CA VAL A 632 10.14 -22.96 -4.71
C VAL A 632 9.53 -24.35 -4.53
N LEU A 633 8.54 -24.48 -3.65
CA LEU A 633 7.88 -25.73 -3.33
C LEU A 633 6.74 -26.08 -4.30
N ASP A 634 6.48 -25.24 -5.32
CA ASP A 634 5.47 -25.42 -6.34
C ASP A 634 4.06 -25.65 -5.78
N GLN A 635 3.71 -24.90 -4.75
CA GLN A 635 2.39 -24.96 -4.13
C GLN A 635 1.32 -24.44 -5.08
N ASP A 636 0.29 -25.23 -5.34
CA ASP A 636 -0.95 -24.75 -5.95
C ASP A 636 -1.77 -23.99 -4.90
N TYR A 637 -2.16 -22.77 -5.18
CA TYR A 637 -2.93 -21.97 -4.23
C TYR A 637 -3.81 -20.91 -4.89
N GLU A 638 -4.80 -20.45 -4.14
CA GLU A 638 -5.68 -19.36 -4.52
C GLU A 638 -5.73 -18.33 -3.37
N VAL A 639 -5.52 -17.05 -3.70
CA VAL A 639 -5.75 -15.96 -2.74
C VAL A 639 -7.23 -15.63 -2.68
N ILE A 640 -7.86 -15.57 -3.82
CA ILE A 640 -9.32 -15.45 -4.02
C ILE A 640 -9.81 -16.73 -4.69
N VAL A 641 -10.92 -17.26 -4.22
CA VAL A 641 -11.50 -18.50 -4.76
C VAL A 641 -11.76 -18.39 -6.27
N ASN A 642 -11.43 -19.42 -7.02
CA ASN A 642 -11.52 -19.46 -8.48
C ASN A 642 -10.52 -18.57 -9.25
N TYR A 643 -9.53 -18.01 -8.55
CA TYR A 643 -8.42 -17.28 -9.15
C TYR A 643 -7.10 -17.99 -8.80
N PRO A 644 -6.75 -19.08 -9.55
CA PRO A 644 -5.51 -19.80 -9.30
C PRO A 644 -4.30 -18.90 -9.49
N MET A 645 -3.33 -19.07 -8.61
CA MET A 645 -2.08 -18.32 -8.63
C MET A 645 -0.99 -19.07 -9.39
N PRO A 646 0.09 -18.38 -9.84
CA PRO A 646 1.22 -19.03 -10.50
C PRO A 646 1.91 -20.05 -9.59
N GLY A 647 2.23 -21.23 -10.13
CA GLY A 647 3.14 -22.19 -9.52
C GLY A 647 4.58 -21.68 -9.48
N ARG A 648 5.57 -22.57 -9.41
CA ARG A 648 6.99 -22.21 -9.43
C ARG A 648 7.33 -21.38 -10.65
N ASN A 649 7.99 -20.24 -10.43
CA ASN A 649 8.39 -19.35 -11.51
C ASN A 649 9.78 -18.75 -11.26
N TYR A 650 10.40 -18.25 -12.32
CA TYR A 650 11.80 -17.87 -12.34
C TYR A 650 11.95 -16.47 -12.93
N ALA A 651 12.95 -15.73 -12.45
CA ALA A 651 13.37 -14.48 -13.08
C ALA A 651 14.89 -14.28 -12.97
N LEU A 652 15.43 -13.61 -13.98
CA LEU A 652 16.83 -13.16 -14.02
C LEU A 652 16.84 -11.66 -14.22
N THR A 653 17.57 -10.97 -13.35
CA THR A 653 17.71 -9.51 -13.37
C THR A 653 19.17 -9.13 -13.59
N LEU A 654 19.40 -8.20 -14.50
CA LEU A 654 20.66 -7.51 -14.71
C LEU A 654 20.47 -6.02 -14.43
N SER A 655 21.28 -5.44 -13.55
CA SER A 655 21.31 -3.99 -13.31
C SER A 655 22.71 -3.44 -13.53
N VAL A 656 22.76 -2.21 -14.01
CA VAL A 656 24.00 -1.44 -14.21
C VAL A 656 23.82 -0.08 -13.56
N GLU A 657 24.76 0.30 -12.73
CA GLU A 657 24.78 1.59 -12.01
C GLU A 657 26.09 2.33 -12.34
N ILE A 658 25.96 3.64 -12.65
CA ILE A 658 27.05 4.54 -13.04
C ILE A 658 27.03 5.77 -12.15
#